data_567f4445984402262ac5e8cc90e5697c
#
_entry.id   567f4445984402262ac5e8cc90e5697c
#
_cell.length_a   1.000
_cell.length_b   1.000
_cell.length_c   1.000
_cell.angle_alpha   90.00
_cell.angle_beta   90.00
_cell.angle_gamma   90.00
#
_symmetry.space_group_name_H-M   'P 1'
#
loop_
_entity.id
_entity.type
_entity.pdbx_description
1 polymer ?
#
loop_
_entity_poly.entity_id
_entity_poly.type
_entity_poly.pdbx_seq_one_letter_code
_entity_poly.pdbx_strand_id
1 'polypeptide(L)'
;MSQPPRSFPHSSAPLARPITIPGVLAVLAFFGCAFLLLPLAALATRVSWDTLGNTLLEPATQTLLDITLRSALYATIITVLIGVPMAIMLQRLRRGSQLVRVLILLPLAMPPVVAGLSLTALLGRRGITAPILNALELQFAFAFAGVVVAHIFIALPFVVITVDAALRQIDREVFDSAAGIGMSPWQVLWRITLPTLRPAIVTGTGLAFVRSLGEFGTTLTFAGSLPGTTRTMPIGIYLARETDPTDAYNLAAILILLALLVLLSTGIFAMRRIPKPVARTITDLDTDALRDLCAPTHPAPDITINGITFRSGQVTALVGPNGSGKTTLLGRIGGRLAGGQVVLGDADVSALPPHRRGVVVVTQQPGLPPFATVAQALTMVTRDSDRSRRLLAASGLQELAGVRCDRLSGGQAAQVALVRGLSARPAVLLLDEPLAAVDSAAAHRWRTLLRAITPGRTTILVSHDPLEVASISKNIAVLDRGEVTAHDDASTIFRIPPNPFVATFTGRNRLMGTVHTTGKEFVTLHLDDTDHPSPITVTGIPDGPLREGDQAIAVVEPLSLTLQLPEQVSEESARNHWPGRITSIEAHYNSGVGTNVIVDVGGTPVLCLVTAQSVTDLHLDVGSEVIISAKALNVIIFPQL
;
A
#
# COMPACT_ATOMS: atom_id res chain seq x y z
N MET A 1 -31.02 -37.93 28.66
CA MET A 1 -31.63 -36.77 27.99
C MET A 1 -30.66 -35.61 28.12
N SER A 2 -29.78 -35.44 27.12
CA SER A 2 -28.75 -34.40 27.05
C SER A 2 -29.31 -33.20 26.29
N GLN A 3 -29.28 -32.02 26.91
CA GLN A 3 -29.68 -30.77 26.27
C GLN A 3 -28.67 -30.39 25.15
N PRO A 4 -29.15 -29.86 23.99
CA PRO A 4 -28.25 -29.37 22.95
C PRO A 4 -27.57 -28.06 23.36
N PRO A 5 -26.37 -27.76 22.87
CA PRO A 5 -25.63 -26.54 23.22
C PRO A 5 -26.35 -25.30 22.69
N ARG A 6 -26.50 -24.30 23.55
CA ARG A 6 -27.08 -23.00 23.21
C ARG A 6 -26.17 -22.29 22.19
N SER A 7 -26.71 -22.01 21.01
CA SER A 7 -26.10 -21.12 20.02
C SER A 7 -26.00 -19.70 20.57
N PHE A 8 -24.79 -19.17 20.64
CA PHE A 8 -24.56 -17.74 20.91
C PHE A 8 -25.10 -16.91 19.73
N PRO A 9 -25.85 -15.84 19.99
CA PRO A 9 -26.28 -14.96 18.90
C PRO A 9 -25.08 -14.30 18.26
N HIS A 10 -24.99 -14.40 16.92
CA HIS A 10 -24.02 -13.65 16.12
C HIS A 10 -24.17 -12.16 16.43
N SER A 11 -23.17 -11.59 17.08
CA SER A 11 -23.03 -10.16 17.29
C SER A 11 -22.98 -9.49 15.91
N SER A 12 -24.11 -8.90 15.49
CA SER A 12 -24.14 -7.96 14.39
C SER A 12 -23.21 -6.79 14.75
N ALA A 13 -22.13 -6.60 13.98
CA ALA A 13 -21.24 -5.47 14.13
C ALA A 13 -22.08 -4.18 14.22
N PRO A 14 -21.85 -3.32 15.22
CA PRO A 14 -22.62 -2.09 15.37
C PRO A 14 -22.42 -1.23 14.12
N LEU A 15 -23.53 -0.88 13.46
CA LEU A 15 -23.56 0.14 12.40
C LEU A 15 -22.85 1.37 12.96
N ALA A 16 -21.78 1.83 12.27
CA ALA A 16 -21.09 3.04 12.63
C ALA A 16 -22.12 4.16 12.85
N ARG A 17 -22.21 4.67 14.07
CA ARG A 17 -23.12 5.77 14.39
C ARG A 17 -22.75 6.96 13.50
N PRO A 18 -23.72 7.63 12.86
CA PRO A 18 -23.45 8.83 12.08
C PRO A 18 -22.73 9.84 12.99
N ILE A 19 -21.71 10.49 12.43
CA ILE A 19 -20.97 11.53 13.15
C ILE A 19 -21.97 12.58 13.61
N THR A 20 -22.11 12.77 14.91
CA THR A 20 -22.97 13.81 15.48
C THR A 20 -22.35 15.18 15.21
N ILE A 21 -22.96 15.92 14.26
CA ILE A 21 -22.49 17.27 13.92
C ILE A 21 -23.02 18.24 15.01
N PRO A 22 -22.15 19.03 15.66
CA PRO A 22 -22.60 20.06 16.58
C PRO A 22 -23.60 21.02 15.93
N GLY A 23 -24.69 21.35 16.64
CA GLY A 23 -25.78 22.16 16.07
C GLY A 23 -25.33 23.49 15.46
N VAL A 24 -24.31 24.13 16.04
CA VAL A 24 -23.71 25.36 15.51
C VAL A 24 -23.15 25.16 14.08
N LEU A 25 -22.48 24.03 13.80
CA LEU A 25 -21.97 23.75 12.46
C LEU A 25 -23.10 23.51 11.45
N ALA A 26 -24.19 22.86 11.87
CA ALA A 26 -25.36 22.67 11.02
C ALA A 26 -26.04 24.02 10.66
N VAL A 27 -26.13 24.94 11.62
CA VAL A 27 -26.68 26.30 11.39
C VAL A 27 -25.79 27.09 10.43
N LEU A 28 -24.47 27.08 10.62
CA LEU A 28 -23.53 27.75 9.71
C LEU A 28 -23.60 27.16 8.30
N ALA A 29 -23.69 25.83 8.17
CA ALA A 29 -23.84 25.16 6.89
C ALA A 29 -25.16 25.55 6.19
N PHE A 30 -26.26 25.66 6.95
CA PHE A 30 -27.55 26.12 6.43
C PHE A 30 -27.46 27.54 5.88
N PHE A 31 -26.85 28.49 6.61
CA PHE A 31 -26.66 29.86 6.12
C PHE A 31 -25.73 29.88 4.89
N GLY A 32 -24.68 29.08 4.86
CA GLY A 32 -23.83 28.95 3.67
C GLY A 32 -24.60 28.44 2.42
N CYS A 33 -25.39 27.40 2.58
CA CYS A 33 -26.28 26.91 1.50
C CYS A 33 -27.30 27.95 1.06
N ALA A 34 -27.95 28.63 2.04
CA ALA A 34 -28.90 29.67 1.75
C ALA A 34 -28.25 30.82 0.97
N PHE A 35 -27.08 31.28 1.38
CA PHE A 35 -26.32 32.32 0.68
C PHE A 35 -25.99 31.95 -0.77
N LEU A 36 -25.74 30.70 -1.08
CA LEU A 36 -25.47 30.22 -2.44
C LEU A 36 -26.74 30.07 -3.26
N LEU A 37 -27.86 29.62 -2.66
CA LEU A 37 -29.10 29.32 -3.38
C LEU A 37 -30.00 30.52 -3.57
N LEU A 38 -30.04 31.47 -2.62
CA LEU A 38 -30.91 32.63 -2.70
C LEU A 38 -30.71 33.50 -3.96
N PRO A 39 -29.47 33.82 -4.40
CA PRO A 39 -29.28 34.58 -5.64
C PRO A 39 -29.80 33.84 -6.88
N LEU A 40 -29.66 32.49 -6.93
CA LEU A 40 -30.16 31.67 -8.02
C LEU A 40 -31.70 31.63 -8.01
N ALA A 41 -32.32 31.54 -6.85
CA ALA A 41 -33.75 31.62 -6.68
C ALA A 41 -34.29 33.02 -7.11
N ALA A 42 -33.60 34.10 -6.71
CA ALA A 42 -33.95 35.45 -7.13
C ALA A 42 -33.84 35.66 -8.64
N LEU A 43 -32.79 35.09 -9.28
CA LEU A 43 -32.67 35.11 -10.75
C LEU A 43 -33.83 34.36 -11.39
N ALA A 44 -34.20 33.18 -10.87
CA ALA A 44 -35.32 32.41 -11.41
C ALA A 44 -36.67 33.15 -11.38
N THR A 45 -36.88 34.07 -10.42
CA THR A 45 -38.10 34.93 -10.40
C THR A 45 -38.09 36.04 -11.46
N ARG A 46 -36.95 36.35 -12.07
CA ARG A 46 -36.81 37.35 -13.12
C ARG A 46 -36.88 36.78 -14.53
N VAL A 47 -36.80 35.46 -14.64
CA VAL A 47 -36.90 34.75 -15.93
C VAL A 47 -38.32 34.71 -16.42
N SER A 48 -38.53 35.05 -17.69
CA SER A 48 -39.81 34.92 -18.37
C SER A 48 -39.98 33.49 -18.90
N TRP A 49 -40.43 32.58 -18.03
CA TRP A 49 -40.55 31.16 -18.34
C TRP A 49 -41.41 30.84 -19.55
N ASP A 50 -42.45 31.68 -19.82
CA ASP A 50 -43.36 31.53 -20.95
C ASP A 50 -42.67 31.79 -22.29
N THR A 51 -41.68 32.67 -22.33
CA THR A 51 -40.94 33.06 -23.55
C THR A 51 -39.59 32.38 -23.68
N LEU A 52 -39.12 31.69 -22.64
CA LEU A 52 -37.80 31.06 -22.59
C LEU A 52 -37.56 30.12 -23.79
N GLY A 53 -38.60 29.33 -24.16
CA GLY A 53 -38.56 28.45 -25.33
C GLY A 53 -38.37 29.19 -26.65
N ASN A 54 -39.00 30.34 -26.78
CA ASN A 54 -38.88 31.20 -27.98
C ASN A 54 -37.47 31.81 -28.03
N THR A 55 -36.98 32.37 -26.91
CA THR A 55 -35.58 32.87 -26.80
C THR A 55 -34.57 31.82 -27.20
N LEU A 56 -34.75 30.56 -26.78
CA LEU A 56 -33.85 29.45 -27.14
C LEU A 56 -33.85 29.15 -28.65
N LEU A 57 -35.01 29.34 -29.32
CA LEU A 57 -35.17 29.07 -30.76
C LEU A 57 -34.76 30.25 -31.65
N GLU A 58 -34.48 31.40 -31.09
CA GLU A 58 -33.99 32.56 -31.83
C GLU A 58 -32.65 32.30 -32.52
N PRO A 59 -32.47 32.65 -33.79
CA PRO A 59 -31.20 32.42 -34.52
C PRO A 59 -29.99 33.08 -33.86
N ALA A 60 -30.19 34.25 -33.22
CA ALA A 60 -29.14 34.94 -32.48
C ALA A 60 -28.67 34.11 -31.27
N THR A 61 -29.58 33.59 -30.44
CA THR A 61 -29.32 32.75 -29.30
C THR A 61 -28.67 31.43 -29.70
N GLN A 62 -29.15 30.81 -30.78
CA GLN A 62 -28.55 29.57 -31.32
C GLN A 62 -27.11 29.80 -31.76
N THR A 63 -26.79 30.92 -32.37
CA THR A 63 -25.42 31.29 -32.75
C THR A 63 -24.53 31.47 -31.54
N LEU A 64 -25.02 32.14 -30.48
CA LEU A 64 -24.29 32.29 -29.21
C LEU A 64 -24.03 30.92 -28.55
N LEU A 65 -25.01 30.04 -28.51
CA LEU A 65 -24.92 28.69 -27.99
C LEU A 65 -23.92 27.85 -28.79
N ASP A 66 -23.99 27.87 -30.11
CA ASP A 66 -23.11 27.11 -30.99
C ASP A 66 -21.63 27.48 -30.74
N ILE A 67 -21.32 28.79 -30.74
CA ILE A 67 -19.95 29.27 -30.48
C ILE A 67 -19.51 28.85 -29.06
N THR A 68 -20.36 29.01 -28.05
CA THR A 68 -20.07 28.70 -26.66
C THR A 68 -19.81 27.19 -26.47
N LEU A 69 -20.70 26.35 -27.00
CA LEU A 69 -20.58 24.90 -26.86
C LEU A 69 -19.40 24.35 -27.62
N ARG A 70 -19.17 24.77 -28.87
CA ARG A 70 -18.02 24.32 -29.66
C ARG A 70 -16.70 24.75 -29.03
N SER A 71 -16.59 26.02 -28.62
CA SER A 71 -15.36 26.52 -28.00
C SER A 71 -15.09 25.83 -26.67
N ALA A 72 -16.10 25.64 -25.82
CA ALA A 72 -15.97 24.90 -24.56
C ALA A 72 -15.62 23.43 -24.79
N LEU A 73 -16.23 22.78 -25.80
CA LEU A 73 -15.90 21.36 -26.12
C LEU A 73 -14.46 21.20 -26.62
N TYR A 74 -14.03 22.00 -27.59
CA TYR A 74 -12.67 21.93 -28.12
C TYR A 74 -11.64 22.27 -27.04
N ALA A 75 -11.89 23.32 -26.25
CA ALA A 75 -11.04 23.70 -25.15
C ALA A 75 -10.93 22.57 -24.11
N THR A 76 -12.04 21.94 -23.75
CA THR A 76 -12.06 20.85 -22.78
C THR A 76 -11.29 19.63 -23.29
N ILE A 77 -11.49 19.21 -24.53
CA ILE A 77 -10.74 18.10 -25.13
C ILE A 77 -9.23 18.36 -25.07
N ILE A 78 -8.80 19.54 -25.52
CA ILE A 78 -7.38 19.92 -25.53
C ILE A 78 -6.85 20.03 -24.09
N THR A 79 -7.63 20.61 -23.18
CA THR A 79 -7.28 20.72 -21.76
C THR A 79 -7.07 19.34 -21.12
N VAL A 80 -7.89 18.34 -21.41
CA VAL A 80 -7.71 16.97 -20.91
C VAL A 80 -6.48 16.32 -21.53
N LEU A 81 -6.29 16.47 -22.85
CA LEU A 81 -5.14 15.91 -23.56
C LEU A 81 -3.79 16.45 -23.04
N ILE A 82 -3.76 17.70 -22.60
CA ILE A 82 -2.53 18.33 -22.05
C ILE A 82 -2.47 18.16 -20.53
N GLY A 83 -3.59 18.38 -19.83
CA GLY A 83 -3.65 18.43 -18.38
C GLY A 83 -3.40 17.08 -17.69
N VAL A 84 -3.90 15.98 -18.27
CA VAL A 84 -3.67 14.64 -17.70
C VAL A 84 -2.17 14.25 -17.76
N PRO A 85 -1.46 14.37 -18.90
CA PRO A 85 -0.01 14.15 -18.93
C PRO A 85 0.77 15.09 -18.02
N MET A 86 0.39 16.37 -17.92
CA MET A 86 1.01 17.33 -17.00
C MET A 86 0.87 16.88 -15.54
N ALA A 87 -0.30 16.45 -15.10
CA ALA A 87 -0.53 15.95 -13.75
C ALA A 87 0.31 14.70 -13.45
N ILE A 88 0.41 13.77 -14.40
CA ILE A 88 1.26 12.56 -14.27
C ILE A 88 2.74 12.95 -14.19
N MET A 89 3.18 13.91 -14.99
CA MET A 89 4.57 14.38 -14.99
C MET A 89 4.95 15.07 -13.68
N LEU A 90 4.02 15.82 -13.05
CA LEU A 90 4.23 16.47 -11.75
C LEU A 90 4.64 15.48 -10.65
N GLN A 91 4.16 14.23 -10.69
CA GLN A 91 4.53 13.21 -9.72
C GLN A 91 5.97 12.71 -9.88
N ARG A 92 6.59 12.88 -11.06
CA ARG A 92 7.98 12.50 -11.33
C ARG A 92 9.00 13.56 -10.94
N LEU A 93 8.56 14.80 -10.75
CA LEU A 93 9.44 15.90 -10.37
C LEU A 93 9.86 15.77 -8.90
N ARG A 94 11.13 15.43 -8.67
CA ARG A 94 11.71 15.32 -7.32
C ARG A 94 11.97 16.68 -6.67
N ARG A 95 12.36 17.69 -7.46
CA ARG A 95 12.62 19.07 -7.02
C ARG A 95 11.80 20.04 -7.84
N GLY A 96 11.26 21.10 -7.21
CA GLY A 96 10.48 22.14 -7.91
C GLY A 96 9.03 21.79 -8.22
N SER A 97 8.51 20.61 -7.86
CA SER A 97 7.10 20.22 -8.12
C SER A 97 6.09 21.20 -7.50
N GLN A 98 6.40 21.78 -6.35
CA GLN A 98 5.55 22.79 -5.70
C GLN A 98 5.50 24.09 -6.51
N LEU A 99 6.65 24.57 -7.01
CA LEU A 99 6.69 25.77 -7.83
C LEU A 99 5.89 25.58 -9.12
N VAL A 100 6.06 24.45 -9.80
CA VAL A 100 5.29 24.15 -11.03
C VAL A 100 3.80 24.10 -10.74
N ARG A 101 3.37 23.54 -9.59
CA ARG A 101 1.96 23.56 -9.17
C ARG A 101 1.44 24.98 -8.96
N VAL A 102 2.20 25.83 -8.31
CA VAL A 102 1.84 27.25 -8.13
C VAL A 102 1.70 27.95 -9.48
N LEU A 103 2.63 27.72 -10.41
CA LEU A 103 2.55 28.28 -11.75
C LEU A 103 1.33 27.79 -12.55
N ILE A 104 0.97 26.51 -12.40
CA ILE A 104 -0.27 25.97 -13.04
C ILE A 104 -1.52 26.61 -12.44
N LEU A 105 -1.50 26.96 -11.15
CA LEU A 105 -2.61 27.62 -10.47
C LEU A 105 -2.73 29.12 -10.79
N LEU A 106 -1.67 29.73 -11.30
CA LEU A 106 -1.60 31.18 -11.55
C LEU A 106 -2.77 31.71 -12.37
N PRO A 107 -3.22 31.04 -13.47
CA PRO A 107 -4.39 31.50 -14.23
C PRO A 107 -5.68 31.64 -13.40
N LEU A 108 -5.85 30.87 -12.32
CA LEU A 108 -7.01 31.00 -11.43
C LEU A 108 -6.93 32.24 -10.53
N ALA A 109 -5.73 32.66 -10.19
CA ALA A 109 -5.51 33.84 -9.36
C ALA A 109 -5.48 35.15 -10.17
N MET A 110 -5.30 35.06 -11.50
CA MET A 110 -5.26 36.23 -12.36
C MET A 110 -6.64 36.84 -12.60
N PRO A 111 -6.81 38.18 -12.50
CA PRO A 111 -8.00 38.83 -13.00
C PRO A 111 -8.23 38.49 -14.48
N PRO A 112 -9.47 38.24 -14.93
CA PRO A 112 -9.76 37.82 -16.30
C PRO A 112 -9.20 38.76 -17.38
N VAL A 113 -9.22 40.08 -17.12
CA VAL A 113 -8.64 41.07 -18.02
C VAL A 113 -7.13 40.89 -18.14
N VAL A 114 -6.42 40.64 -17.03
CA VAL A 114 -4.98 40.42 -17.04
C VAL A 114 -4.61 39.11 -17.77
N ALA A 115 -5.41 38.07 -17.60
CA ALA A 115 -5.27 36.82 -18.34
C ALA A 115 -5.41 37.05 -19.86
N GLY A 116 -6.41 37.85 -20.30
CA GLY A 116 -6.60 38.22 -21.70
C GLY A 116 -5.44 39.05 -22.26
N LEU A 117 -4.94 40.04 -21.49
CA LEU A 117 -3.76 40.83 -21.87
C LEU A 117 -2.51 39.95 -21.98
N SER A 118 -2.33 38.98 -21.09
CA SER A 118 -1.19 38.04 -21.17
C SER A 118 -1.23 37.20 -22.44
N LEU A 119 -2.41 36.69 -22.81
CA LEU A 119 -2.59 35.99 -24.08
C LEU A 119 -2.40 36.92 -25.30
N THR A 120 -2.83 38.19 -25.22
CA THR A 120 -2.61 39.18 -26.27
C THR A 120 -1.11 39.49 -26.43
N ALA A 121 -0.38 39.61 -25.33
CA ALA A 121 1.09 39.83 -25.37
C ALA A 121 1.81 38.63 -26.00
N LEU A 122 1.31 37.41 -25.82
CA LEU A 122 1.90 36.19 -26.39
C LEU A 122 1.44 35.97 -27.85
N LEU A 123 0.13 35.82 -28.05
CA LEU A 123 -0.51 35.31 -29.28
C LEU A 123 -1.25 36.39 -30.10
N GLY A 124 -1.19 37.64 -29.65
CA GLY A 124 -1.81 38.77 -30.39
C GLY A 124 -1.07 39.09 -31.69
N ARG A 125 -1.72 39.86 -32.55
CA ARG A 125 -1.14 40.28 -33.87
C ARG A 125 0.21 40.98 -33.77
N ARG A 126 0.52 41.57 -32.62
CA ARG A 126 1.83 42.23 -32.30
C ARG A 126 2.47 41.56 -31.08
N GLY A 127 2.08 40.32 -30.74
CA GLY A 127 2.61 39.56 -29.61
C GLY A 127 3.99 38.99 -29.91
N ILE A 128 4.62 38.42 -28.89
CA ILE A 128 5.96 37.85 -28.97
C ILE A 128 6.08 36.78 -30.07
N THR A 129 5.01 35.99 -30.27
CA THR A 129 4.98 34.91 -31.28
C THR A 129 4.48 35.36 -32.65
N ALA A 130 4.17 36.65 -32.85
CA ALA A 130 3.61 37.17 -34.11
C ALA A 130 4.45 36.80 -35.36
N PRO A 131 5.79 36.86 -35.37
CA PRO A 131 6.54 36.49 -36.55
C PRO A 131 6.33 35.03 -36.98
N ILE A 132 6.25 34.10 -35.98
CA ILE A 132 6.02 32.69 -36.24
C ILE A 132 4.58 32.42 -36.68
N LEU A 133 3.61 33.04 -36.02
CA LEU A 133 2.20 32.89 -36.34
C LEU A 133 1.86 33.40 -37.75
N ASN A 134 2.42 34.54 -38.13
CA ASN A 134 2.29 35.11 -39.49
C ASN A 134 2.90 34.19 -40.56
N ALA A 135 4.08 33.63 -40.29
CA ALA A 135 4.73 32.66 -41.20
C ALA A 135 3.93 31.37 -41.37
N LEU A 136 3.14 30.97 -40.35
CA LEU A 136 2.27 29.80 -40.39
C LEU A 136 0.81 30.11 -40.79
N GLU A 137 0.52 31.38 -41.12
CA GLU A 137 -0.85 31.87 -41.43
C GLU A 137 -1.86 31.61 -40.32
N LEU A 138 -1.41 31.54 -39.06
CA LEU A 138 -2.26 31.26 -37.89
C LEU A 138 -2.70 32.57 -37.24
N GLN A 139 -4.00 32.70 -37.01
CA GLN A 139 -4.58 33.83 -36.31
C GLN A 139 -5.38 33.37 -35.10
N PHE A 140 -5.02 33.87 -33.92
CA PHE A 140 -5.76 33.63 -32.67
C PHE A 140 -6.57 34.83 -32.23
N ALA A 141 -5.99 36.02 -32.15
CA ALA A 141 -6.70 37.21 -31.75
C ALA A 141 -7.86 37.51 -32.73
N PHE A 142 -9.04 37.80 -32.20
CA PHE A 142 -10.29 38.05 -32.95
C PHE A 142 -10.74 36.89 -33.86
N ALA A 143 -10.35 35.64 -33.51
CA ALA A 143 -10.76 34.44 -34.22
C ALA A 143 -11.34 33.41 -33.24
N PHE A 144 -12.12 32.46 -33.76
CA PHE A 144 -12.68 31.37 -32.95
C PHE A 144 -11.59 30.57 -32.21
N ALA A 145 -10.45 30.34 -32.84
CA ALA A 145 -9.29 29.70 -32.21
C ALA A 145 -8.80 30.45 -30.96
N GLY A 146 -8.90 31.78 -30.94
CA GLY A 146 -8.58 32.61 -29.79
C GLY A 146 -9.55 32.39 -28.62
N VAL A 147 -10.84 32.19 -28.88
CA VAL A 147 -11.83 31.81 -27.85
C VAL A 147 -11.43 30.47 -27.23
N VAL A 148 -11.09 29.48 -28.05
CA VAL A 148 -10.67 28.16 -27.58
C VAL A 148 -9.40 28.24 -26.71
N VAL A 149 -8.39 29.02 -27.13
CA VAL A 149 -7.14 29.22 -26.36
C VAL A 149 -7.42 29.92 -25.03
N ALA A 150 -8.28 30.95 -25.01
CA ALA A 150 -8.68 31.61 -23.76
C ALA A 150 -9.35 30.63 -22.78
N HIS A 151 -10.23 29.79 -23.29
CA HIS A 151 -10.89 28.75 -22.49
C HIS A 151 -9.88 27.69 -21.96
N ILE A 152 -8.94 27.23 -22.79
CA ILE A 152 -7.87 26.28 -22.36
C ILE A 152 -7.08 26.90 -21.22
N PHE A 153 -6.62 28.16 -21.36
CA PHE A 153 -5.78 28.81 -20.38
C PHE A 153 -6.41 28.86 -19.00
N ILE A 154 -7.70 29.14 -18.93
CA ILE A 154 -8.44 29.23 -17.65
C ILE A 154 -8.90 27.86 -17.13
N ALA A 155 -9.18 26.89 -18.02
CA ALA A 155 -9.72 25.59 -17.65
C ALA A 155 -8.64 24.55 -17.28
N LEU A 156 -7.42 24.70 -17.79
CA LEU A 156 -6.32 23.75 -17.60
C LEU A 156 -6.01 23.42 -16.12
N PRO A 157 -5.96 24.41 -15.21
CA PRO A 157 -5.73 24.14 -13.79
C PRO A 157 -6.73 23.16 -13.17
N PHE A 158 -8.01 23.20 -13.56
CA PHE A 158 -9.04 22.33 -12.98
C PHE A 158 -8.78 20.85 -13.27
N VAL A 159 -8.40 20.52 -14.50
CA VAL A 159 -8.05 19.15 -14.86
C VAL A 159 -6.77 18.71 -14.13
N VAL A 160 -5.73 19.56 -14.15
CA VAL A 160 -4.43 19.20 -13.52
C VAL A 160 -4.58 18.99 -12.03
N ILE A 161 -5.27 19.89 -11.30
CA ILE A 161 -5.44 19.76 -9.85
C ILE A 161 -6.23 18.51 -9.49
N THR A 162 -7.34 18.27 -10.19
CA THR A 162 -8.22 17.14 -9.90
C THR A 162 -7.50 15.81 -10.12
N VAL A 163 -6.74 15.70 -11.20
CA VAL A 163 -5.98 14.50 -11.53
C VAL A 163 -4.75 14.35 -10.63
N ASP A 164 -4.00 15.44 -10.32
CA ASP A 164 -2.85 15.39 -9.40
C ASP A 164 -3.27 14.99 -7.98
N ALA A 165 -4.41 15.51 -7.49
CA ALA A 165 -4.95 15.14 -6.19
C ALA A 165 -5.32 13.64 -6.12
N ALA A 166 -5.95 13.11 -7.16
CA ALA A 166 -6.29 11.69 -7.25
C ALA A 166 -5.06 10.79 -7.36
N LEU A 167 -4.03 11.22 -8.12
CA LEU A 167 -2.77 10.49 -8.24
C LEU A 167 -2.05 10.34 -6.91
N ARG A 168 -2.10 11.35 -6.05
CA ARG A 168 -1.47 11.32 -4.72
C ARG A 168 -2.15 10.36 -3.74
N GLN A 169 -3.41 10.01 -3.99
CA GLN A 169 -4.16 9.06 -3.18
C GLN A 169 -3.92 7.59 -3.57
N ILE A 170 -3.29 7.36 -4.72
CA ILE A 170 -2.94 6.01 -5.14
C ILE A 170 -1.69 5.58 -4.36
N ASP A 171 -1.80 4.45 -3.66
CA ASP A 171 -0.68 3.85 -2.97
C ASP A 171 0.44 3.52 -3.97
N ARG A 172 1.68 3.90 -3.62
CA ARG A 172 2.87 3.58 -4.44
C ARG A 172 3.06 2.10 -4.63
N GLU A 173 2.64 1.29 -3.66
CA GLU A 173 2.74 -0.15 -3.71
C GLU A 173 2.00 -0.76 -4.92
N VAL A 174 0.92 -0.12 -5.39
CA VAL A 174 0.21 -0.54 -6.61
C VAL A 174 1.13 -0.49 -7.84
N PHE A 175 1.94 0.56 -7.95
CA PHE A 175 2.88 0.74 -9.06
C PHE A 175 4.10 -0.18 -8.91
N ASP A 176 4.61 -0.30 -7.69
CA ASP A 176 5.79 -1.12 -7.38
C ASP A 176 5.47 -2.61 -7.55
N SER A 177 4.31 -3.06 -7.09
CA SER A 177 3.82 -4.42 -7.29
C SER A 177 3.63 -4.74 -8.78
N ALA A 178 3.05 -3.82 -9.56
CA ALA A 178 2.88 -3.99 -11.00
C ALA A 178 4.23 -4.11 -11.73
N ALA A 179 5.20 -3.29 -11.36
CA ALA A 179 6.55 -3.36 -11.91
C ALA A 179 7.26 -4.66 -11.50
N GLY A 180 7.08 -5.11 -10.24
CA GLY A 180 7.66 -6.34 -9.70
C GLY A 180 7.15 -7.61 -10.37
N ILE A 181 5.94 -7.61 -10.93
CA ILE A 181 5.42 -8.74 -11.72
C ILE A 181 5.70 -8.61 -13.22
N GLY A 182 6.57 -7.69 -13.64
CA GLY A 182 7.04 -7.57 -15.02
C GLY A 182 6.19 -6.66 -15.92
N MET A 183 5.29 -5.82 -15.39
CA MET A 183 4.54 -4.85 -16.22
C MET A 183 5.43 -3.69 -16.65
N SER A 184 5.45 -3.39 -17.96
CA SER A 184 6.15 -2.22 -18.48
C SER A 184 5.48 -0.91 -18.04
N PRO A 185 6.20 0.23 -18.00
CA PRO A 185 5.62 1.53 -17.64
C PRO A 185 4.40 1.93 -18.48
N TRP A 186 4.39 1.53 -19.77
CA TRP A 186 3.26 1.77 -20.67
C TRP A 186 2.03 0.92 -20.32
N GLN A 187 2.26 -0.33 -19.92
CA GLN A 187 1.18 -1.21 -19.44
C GLN A 187 0.59 -0.71 -18.12
N VAL A 188 1.44 -0.24 -17.20
CA VAL A 188 1.00 0.38 -15.94
C VAL A 188 0.15 1.62 -16.21
N LEU A 189 0.57 2.50 -17.14
CA LEU A 189 -0.18 3.70 -17.51
C LEU A 189 -1.60 3.34 -18.01
N TRP A 190 -1.70 2.45 -19.00
CA TRP A 190 -2.98 2.16 -19.65
C TRP A 190 -3.88 1.21 -18.87
N ARG A 191 -3.32 0.25 -18.12
CA ARG A 191 -4.10 -0.79 -17.42
C ARG A 191 -4.38 -0.48 -15.96
N ILE A 192 -3.58 0.40 -15.34
CA ILE A 192 -3.71 0.72 -13.91
C ILE A 192 -3.97 2.21 -13.73
N THR A 193 -3.05 3.09 -14.19
CA THR A 193 -3.10 4.51 -13.87
C THR A 193 -4.33 5.20 -14.44
N LEU A 194 -4.54 5.15 -15.76
CA LEU A 194 -5.68 5.80 -16.41
C LEU A 194 -7.04 5.25 -15.97
N PRO A 195 -7.25 3.92 -15.83
CA PRO A 195 -8.50 3.40 -15.28
C PRO A 195 -8.77 3.84 -13.84
N THR A 196 -7.72 3.94 -13.01
CA THR A 196 -7.84 4.41 -11.63
C THR A 196 -8.23 5.89 -11.58
N LEU A 197 -7.71 6.69 -12.51
CA LEU A 197 -7.98 8.12 -12.59
C LEU A 197 -9.29 8.48 -13.30
N ARG A 198 -10.00 7.53 -13.90
CA ARG A 198 -11.25 7.81 -14.64
C ARG A 198 -12.23 8.73 -13.90
N PRO A 199 -12.57 8.50 -12.61
CA PRO A 199 -13.48 9.38 -11.89
C PRO A 199 -12.95 10.82 -11.78
N ALA A 200 -11.65 10.96 -11.49
CA ALA A 200 -11.00 12.27 -11.37
C ALA A 200 -10.92 13.00 -12.73
N ILE A 201 -10.61 12.26 -13.81
CA ILE A 201 -10.60 12.80 -15.17
C ILE A 201 -12.01 13.28 -15.55
N VAL A 202 -13.06 12.48 -15.31
CA VAL A 202 -14.45 12.88 -15.60
C VAL A 202 -14.85 14.12 -14.79
N THR A 203 -14.53 14.16 -13.49
CA THR A 203 -14.80 15.34 -12.65
C THR A 203 -14.04 16.57 -13.14
N GLY A 204 -12.74 16.44 -13.41
CA GLY A 204 -11.91 17.53 -13.95
C GLY A 204 -12.39 18.02 -15.31
N THR A 205 -12.82 17.11 -16.19
CA THR A 205 -13.42 17.42 -17.49
C THR A 205 -14.71 18.24 -17.34
N GLY A 206 -15.60 17.80 -16.45
CA GLY A 206 -16.86 18.53 -16.18
C GLY A 206 -16.62 19.93 -15.64
N LEU A 207 -15.70 20.06 -14.67
CA LEU A 207 -15.32 21.36 -14.11
C LEU A 207 -14.69 22.29 -15.17
N ALA A 208 -13.80 21.76 -16.01
CA ALA A 208 -13.17 22.51 -17.08
C ALA A 208 -14.19 22.97 -18.12
N PHE A 209 -15.14 22.11 -18.49
CA PHE A 209 -16.19 22.44 -19.43
C PHE A 209 -17.12 23.55 -18.89
N VAL A 210 -17.60 23.40 -17.66
CA VAL A 210 -18.48 24.43 -17.03
C VAL A 210 -17.72 25.75 -16.84
N ARG A 211 -16.43 25.68 -16.48
CA ARG A 211 -15.61 26.90 -16.39
C ARG A 211 -15.43 27.59 -17.74
N SER A 212 -15.29 26.82 -18.83
CA SER A 212 -15.24 27.34 -20.19
C SER A 212 -16.59 27.96 -20.64
N LEU A 213 -17.71 27.32 -20.27
CA LEU A 213 -19.07 27.89 -20.57
C LEU A 213 -19.27 29.29 -19.96
N GLY A 214 -18.75 29.49 -18.73
CA GLY A 214 -18.90 30.76 -18.01
C GLY A 214 -17.76 31.76 -18.26
N GLU A 215 -16.85 31.49 -19.20
CA GLU A 215 -15.72 32.40 -19.43
C GLU A 215 -16.15 33.62 -20.22
N PHE A 216 -15.85 34.80 -19.68
CA PHE A 216 -16.24 36.10 -20.23
C PHE A 216 -15.02 37.01 -20.43
N GLY A 217 -14.34 37.39 -19.37
CA GLY A 217 -13.41 38.50 -19.36
C GLY A 217 -12.15 38.25 -20.19
N THR A 218 -11.56 37.03 -20.09
CA THR A 218 -10.38 36.65 -20.89
C THR A 218 -10.75 36.59 -22.39
N THR A 219 -11.91 36.03 -22.71
CA THR A 219 -12.39 35.91 -24.08
C THR A 219 -12.65 37.28 -24.68
N LEU A 220 -13.36 38.18 -23.97
CA LEU A 220 -13.64 39.52 -24.44
C LEU A 220 -12.35 40.31 -24.69
N THR A 221 -11.36 40.21 -23.80
CA THR A 221 -10.12 40.98 -23.88
C THR A 221 -9.18 40.47 -24.98
N PHE A 222 -9.14 39.16 -25.23
CA PHE A 222 -8.21 38.54 -26.19
C PHE A 222 -8.87 38.29 -27.57
N ALA A 223 -10.07 37.67 -27.57
CA ALA A 223 -10.74 37.29 -28.81
C ALA A 223 -11.80 38.31 -29.28
N GLY A 224 -12.17 39.27 -28.43
CA GLY A 224 -13.16 40.29 -28.75
C GLY A 224 -14.60 39.79 -28.73
N SER A 225 -15.51 40.52 -29.39
CA SER A 225 -16.97 40.26 -29.44
C SER A 225 -17.52 40.37 -30.85
N LEU A 226 -16.99 39.57 -31.78
CA LEU A 226 -17.47 39.56 -33.17
C LEU A 226 -18.70 38.65 -33.29
N PRO A 227 -19.87 39.18 -33.77
CA PRO A 227 -21.05 38.36 -34.00
C PRO A 227 -20.74 37.16 -34.92
N GLY A 228 -21.27 36.01 -34.60
CA GLY A 228 -21.08 34.78 -35.39
C GLY A 228 -19.70 34.17 -35.36
N THR A 229 -18.69 34.77 -34.66
CA THR A 229 -17.30 34.29 -34.66
C THR A 229 -16.73 34.11 -33.25
N THR A 230 -16.77 35.17 -32.41
CA THR A 230 -16.13 35.15 -31.09
C THR A 230 -17.08 35.52 -29.95
N ARG A 231 -18.28 35.97 -30.26
CA ARG A 231 -19.27 36.34 -29.27
C ARG A 231 -19.88 35.09 -28.63
N THR A 232 -19.46 34.78 -27.44
CA THR A 232 -19.99 33.68 -26.62
C THR A 232 -21.24 34.11 -25.85
N MET A 233 -21.99 33.16 -25.29
CA MET A 233 -23.20 33.43 -24.51
C MET A 233 -22.96 34.39 -23.32
N PRO A 234 -21.91 34.26 -22.49
CA PRO A 234 -21.61 35.24 -21.43
C PRO A 234 -21.43 36.67 -21.98
N ILE A 235 -20.77 36.80 -23.14
CA ILE A 235 -20.62 38.10 -23.81
C ILE A 235 -21.98 38.61 -24.32
N GLY A 236 -22.82 37.71 -24.88
CA GLY A 236 -24.18 38.01 -25.29
C GLY A 236 -25.05 38.50 -24.13
N ILE A 237 -25.02 37.81 -22.99
CA ILE A 237 -25.72 38.20 -21.76
C ILE A 237 -25.30 39.61 -21.31
N TYR A 238 -23.97 39.85 -21.30
CA TYR A 238 -23.44 41.17 -20.91
C TYR A 238 -23.94 42.30 -21.79
N LEU A 239 -24.00 42.08 -23.11
CA LEU A 239 -24.51 43.08 -24.05
C LEU A 239 -26.04 43.24 -23.98
N ALA A 240 -26.77 42.13 -23.86
CA ALA A 240 -28.25 42.15 -23.72
C ALA A 240 -28.68 42.89 -22.45
N ARG A 241 -27.91 42.83 -21.37
CA ARG A 241 -28.21 43.54 -20.12
C ARG A 241 -28.41 45.06 -20.32
N GLU A 242 -27.67 45.67 -21.25
CA GLU A 242 -27.75 47.11 -21.52
C GLU A 242 -28.92 47.48 -22.43
N THR A 243 -29.46 46.53 -23.24
CA THR A 243 -30.49 46.76 -24.24
C THR A 243 -31.84 46.17 -23.84
N ASP A 244 -31.89 44.93 -23.38
CA ASP A 244 -33.07 44.21 -22.90
C ASP A 244 -32.74 43.34 -21.69
N PRO A 245 -32.98 43.84 -20.47
CA PRO A 245 -32.72 43.09 -19.26
C PRO A 245 -33.49 41.77 -19.16
N THR A 246 -34.67 41.66 -19.77
CA THR A 246 -35.49 40.43 -19.74
C THR A 246 -34.82 39.35 -20.56
N ASP A 247 -34.35 39.67 -21.76
CA ASP A 247 -33.59 38.74 -22.59
C ASP A 247 -32.28 38.30 -21.92
N ALA A 248 -31.59 39.23 -21.25
CA ALA A 248 -30.40 38.89 -20.47
C ALA A 248 -30.66 37.83 -19.37
N TYR A 249 -31.81 37.92 -18.65
CA TYR A 249 -32.20 36.91 -17.65
C TYR A 249 -32.55 35.56 -18.30
N ASN A 250 -33.22 35.56 -19.45
CA ASN A 250 -33.53 34.34 -20.18
C ASN A 250 -32.27 33.64 -20.68
N LEU A 251 -31.33 34.36 -21.30
CA LEU A 251 -30.05 33.85 -21.74
C LEU A 251 -29.21 33.30 -20.56
N ALA A 252 -29.22 34.01 -19.42
CA ALA A 252 -28.52 33.54 -18.20
C ALA A 252 -29.14 32.25 -17.66
N ALA A 253 -30.47 32.11 -17.66
CA ALA A 253 -31.16 30.90 -17.26
C ALA A 253 -30.77 29.70 -18.15
N ILE A 254 -30.75 29.89 -19.48
CA ILE A 254 -30.33 28.84 -20.44
C ILE A 254 -28.92 28.40 -20.15
N LEU A 255 -27.98 29.32 -19.91
CA LEU A 255 -26.58 28.99 -19.59
C LEU A 255 -26.44 28.24 -18.26
N ILE A 256 -27.19 28.67 -17.23
CA ILE A 256 -27.18 28.00 -15.90
C ILE A 256 -27.78 26.60 -16.00
N LEU A 257 -28.91 26.42 -16.71
CA LEU A 257 -29.52 25.10 -16.91
C LEU A 257 -28.56 24.14 -17.64
N LEU A 258 -27.84 24.62 -18.64
CA LEU A 258 -26.83 23.87 -19.35
C LEU A 258 -25.67 23.49 -18.46
N ALA A 259 -25.14 24.42 -17.66
CA ALA A 259 -24.08 24.15 -16.69
C ALA A 259 -24.51 23.12 -15.63
N LEU A 260 -25.76 23.26 -15.12
CA LEU A 260 -26.34 22.32 -14.17
C LEU A 260 -26.46 20.90 -14.75
N LEU A 261 -26.94 20.79 -15.99
CA LEU A 261 -27.05 19.51 -16.70
C LEU A 261 -25.69 18.81 -16.79
N VAL A 262 -24.63 19.55 -17.12
CA VAL A 262 -23.26 19.02 -17.21
C VAL A 262 -22.74 18.59 -15.83
N LEU A 263 -22.93 19.42 -14.80
CA LEU A 263 -22.50 19.10 -13.44
C LEU A 263 -23.24 17.88 -12.89
N LEU A 264 -24.54 17.76 -13.10
CA LEU A 264 -25.33 16.60 -12.69
C LEU A 264 -24.88 15.33 -13.42
N SER A 265 -24.66 15.40 -14.73
CA SER A 265 -24.21 14.25 -15.52
C SER A 265 -22.85 13.76 -15.08
N THR A 266 -21.89 14.67 -14.86
CA THR A 266 -20.54 14.33 -14.37
C THR A 266 -20.57 13.86 -12.91
N GLY A 267 -21.40 14.47 -12.04
CA GLY A 267 -21.59 14.08 -10.65
C GLY A 267 -22.15 12.67 -10.50
N ILE A 268 -23.19 12.32 -11.26
CA ILE A 268 -23.76 10.96 -11.28
C ILE A 268 -22.72 9.93 -11.71
N PHE A 269 -21.86 10.27 -12.67
CA PHE A 269 -20.81 9.38 -13.14
C PHE A 269 -19.67 9.20 -12.10
N ALA A 270 -19.35 10.24 -11.33
CA ALA A 270 -18.35 10.23 -10.29
C ALA A 270 -18.84 9.55 -8.98
N MET A 271 -20.12 9.66 -8.65
CA MET A 271 -20.75 9.11 -7.43
C MET A 271 -20.99 7.59 -7.48
N ARG A 272 -20.24 6.79 -8.23
CA ARG A 272 -20.37 5.34 -8.14
C ARG A 272 -20.08 4.90 -6.71
N ARG A 273 -21.14 4.42 -6.03
CA ARG A 273 -21.17 3.96 -4.62
C ARG A 273 -19.93 3.15 -4.29
N ILE A 274 -19.30 3.49 -3.18
CA ILE A 274 -18.32 2.62 -2.51
C ILE A 274 -19.12 1.42 -1.96
N PRO A 275 -18.98 0.24 -2.53
CA PRO A 275 -19.75 -0.89 -2.08
C PRO A 275 -19.06 -1.57 -0.90
N LYS A 276 -19.89 -2.11 0.03
CA LYS A 276 -19.44 -2.80 1.23
C LYS A 276 -18.60 -4.04 0.90
N PRO A 277 -17.63 -4.39 1.77
CA PRO A 277 -16.91 -5.66 1.68
C PRO A 277 -17.89 -6.84 1.66
N VAL A 278 -17.65 -7.80 0.79
CA VAL A 278 -18.49 -9.00 0.70
C VAL A 278 -17.77 -10.11 1.44
N ALA A 279 -18.38 -10.60 2.54
CA ALA A 279 -17.93 -11.82 3.17
C ALA A 279 -18.30 -12.99 2.23
N ARG A 280 -17.30 -13.64 1.65
CA ARG A 280 -17.46 -14.84 0.83
C ARG A 280 -16.53 -15.92 1.34
N THR A 281 -17.00 -17.15 1.29
CA THR A 281 -16.27 -18.33 1.75
C THR A 281 -15.19 -18.65 0.72
N ILE A 282 -13.97 -18.87 1.20
CA ILE A 282 -12.85 -19.35 0.38
C ILE A 282 -12.89 -20.87 0.46
N THR A 283 -12.93 -21.53 -0.68
CA THR A 283 -12.93 -23.00 -0.80
C THR A 283 -11.51 -23.57 -0.61
N ASP A 284 -11.38 -24.89 -0.60
CA ASP A 284 -10.09 -25.55 -0.44
C ASP A 284 -9.14 -25.30 -1.62
N LEU A 285 -7.83 -25.40 -1.35
CA LEU A 285 -6.75 -25.21 -2.31
C LEU A 285 -6.47 -26.52 -3.05
N ASP A 286 -6.43 -26.47 -4.39
CA ASP A 286 -5.90 -27.54 -5.23
C ASP A 286 -4.39 -27.28 -5.45
N THR A 287 -3.59 -27.89 -4.59
CA THR A 287 -2.14 -27.68 -4.55
C THR A 287 -1.43 -28.18 -5.81
N ASP A 288 -1.89 -29.30 -6.38
CA ASP A 288 -1.27 -29.90 -7.55
C ASP A 288 -1.56 -29.08 -8.80
N ALA A 289 -2.81 -28.69 -9.01
CA ALA A 289 -3.18 -27.77 -10.10
C ALA A 289 -2.43 -26.42 -9.99
N LEU A 290 -2.26 -25.87 -8.77
CA LEU A 290 -1.50 -24.63 -8.59
C LEU A 290 0.00 -24.82 -8.87
N ARG A 291 0.59 -25.96 -8.49
CA ARG A 291 1.98 -26.27 -8.82
C ARG A 291 2.22 -26.23 -10.32
N ASP A 292 1.36 -26.88 -11.09
CA ASP A 292 1.47 -26.94 -12.57
C ASP A 292 1.22 -25.56 -13.21
N LEU A 293 0.14 -24.88 -12.81
CA LEU A 293 -0.22 -23.56 -13.34
C LEU A 293 0.81 -22.48 -13.03
N CYS A 294 1.52 -22.60 -11.90
CA CYS A 294 2.50 -21.63 -11.45
C CYS A 294 3.95 -22.07 -11.73
N ALA A 295 4.23 -23.24 -12.31
CA ALA A 295 5.58 -23.74 -12.55
C ALA A 295 6.47 -22.68 -13.22
N PRO A 296 7.74 -22.48 -12.79
CA PRO A 296 8.64 -21.49 -13.38
C PRO A 296 8.85 -21.72 -14.87
N THR A 297 9.04 -20.65 -15.63
CA THR A 297 9.32 -20.73 -17.08
C THR A 297 10.80 -20.87 -17.39
N HIS A 298 11.66 -20.54 -16.43
CA HIS A 298 13.11 -20.57 -16.55
C HIS A 298 13.72 -21.29 -15.35
N PRO A 299 14.93 -21.87 -15.46
CA PRO A 299 15.67 -22.38 -14.32
C PRO A 299 15.88 -21.29 -13.27
N ALA A 300 15.83 -21.68 -12.01
CA ALA A 300 16.07 -20.77 -10.92
C ALA A 300 17.56 -20.40 -10.86
N PRO A 301 17.94 -19.12 -10.85
CA PRO A 301 19.33 -18.70 -10.65
C PRO A 301 19.67 -18.59 -9.16
N ASP A 302 20.97 -18.64 -8.81
CA ASP A 302 21.46 -18.11 -7.55
C ASP A 302 21.23 -16.59 -7.50
N ILE A 303 21.02 -16.05 -6.30
CA ILE A 303 20.93 -14.60 -6.09
C ILE A 303 22.14 -14.19 -5.26
N THR A 304 23.00 -13.35 -5.79
CA THR A 304 24.12 -12.78 -5.05
C THR A 304 23.93 -11.27 -4.88
N ILE A 305 24.01 -10.81 -3.63
CA ILE A 305 23.96 -9.39 -3.27
C ILE A 305 24.94 -9.12 -2.12
N ASN A 306 25.81 -8.12 -2.27
CA ASN A 306 26.79 -7.73 -1.26
C ASN A 306 27.62 -8.91 -0.69
N GLY A 307 28.00 -9.86 -1.54
CA GLY A 307 28.78 -11.05 -1.12
C GLY A 307 27.95 -12.19 -0.50
N ILE A 308 26.65 -12.01 -0.32
CA ILE A 308 25.75 -13.04 0.19
C ILE A 308 25.10 -13.76 -0.96
N THR A 309 25.12 -15.10 -0.97
CA THR A 309 24.51 -15.91 -2.02
C THR A 309 23.34 -16.73 -1.48
N PHE A 310 22.16 -16.51 -2.07
CA PHE A 310 20.97 -17.33 -1.87
C PHE A 310 20.90 -18.39 -2.97
N ARG A 311 20.95 -19.65 -2.56
CA ARG A 311 21.12 -20.77 -3.48
C ARG A 311 19.90 -21.04 -4.34
N SER A 312 20.16 -21.39 -5.58
CA SER A 312 19.19 -21.80 -6.59
C SER A 312 18.25 -22.90 -6.10
N GLY A 313 16.95 -22.74 -6.42
CA GLY A 313 15.93 -23.75 -6.14
C GLY A 313 15.60 -23.97 -4.66
N GLN A 314 16.09 -23.13 -3.76
CA GLN A 314 15.85 -23.23 -2.32
C GLN A 314 15.06 -22.05 -1.78
N VAL A 315 14.42 -22.28 -0.63
CA VAL A 315 13.79 -21.22 0.16
C VAL A 315 14.72 -20.84 1.29
N THR A 316 15.13 -19.57 1.32
CA THR A 316 15.87 -19.00 2.44
C THR A 316 14.98 -18.02 3.18
N ALA A 317 14.76 -18.24 4.49
CA ALA A 317 14.11 -17.23 5.33
C ALA A 317 15.10 -16.12 5.68
N LEU A 318 14.66 -14.87 5.58
CA LEU A 318 15.40 -13.71 6.02
C LEU A 318 14.78 -13.19 7.31
N VAL A 319 15.44 -13.40 8.44
CA VAL A 319 14.98 -13.02 9.77
C VAL A 319 15.85 -11.92 10.35
N GLY A 320 15.34 -11.14 11.29
CA GLY A 320 16.08 -10.07 11.95
C GLY A 320 15.14 -9.08 12.62
N PRO A 321 15.63 -8.24 13.55
CA PRO A 321 14.82 -7.26 14.26
C PRO A 321 14.18 -6.23 13.31
N ASN A 322 13.19 -5.49 13.82
CA ASN A 322 12.60 -4.39 13.08
C ASN A 322 13.66 -3.33 12.77
N GLY A 323 13.68 -2.83 11.53
CA GLY A 323 14.70 -1.88 11.08
C GLY A 323 16.03 -2.51 10.66
N SER A 324 16.22 -3.84 10.72
CA SER A 324 17.48 -4.48 10.29
C SER A 324 17.77 -4.39 8.79
N GLY A 325 16.78 -3.97 7.97
CA GLY A 325 16.96 -3.77 6.52
C GLY A 325 16.40 -4.87 5.63
N LYS A 326 15.57 -5.80 6.13
CA LYS A 326 14.95 -6.90 5.36
C LYS A 326 14.23 -6.43 4.10
N THR A 327 13.25 -5.54 4.26
CA THR A 327 12.50 -4.95 3.13
C THR A 327 13.40 -4.15 2.18
N THR A 328 14.45 -3.51 2.72
CA THR A 328 15.45 -2.81 1.91
C THR A 328 16.25 -3.78 1.03
N LEU A 329 16.66 -4.91 1.59
CA LEU A 329 17.37 -5.96 0.85
C LEU A 329 16.48 -6.53 -0.27
N LEU A 330 15.23 -6.89 0.04
CA LEU A 330 14.27 -7.34 -0.97
C LEU A 330 14.02 -6.26 -2.04
N GLY A 331 13.90 -4.99 -1.63
CA GLY A 331 13.71 -3.86 -2.54
C GLY A 331 14.91 -3.65 -3.50
N ARG A 332 16.14 -3.89 -3.04
CA ARG A 332 17.35 -3.84 -3.89
C ARG A 332 17.38 -5.00 -4.88
N ILE A 333 17.13 -6.23 -4.45
CA ILE A 333 17.07 -7.41 -5.32
C ILE A 333 15.96 -7.23 -6.37
N GLY A 334 14.77 -6.80 -5.97
CA GLY A 334 13.63 -6.53 -6.85
C GLY A 334 13.79 -5.29 -7.75
N GLY A 335 14.82 -4.46 -7.52
CA GLY A 335 15.08 -3.24 -8.32
C GLY A 335 14.17 -2.05 -7.98
N ARG A 336 13.46 -2.09 -6.85
CA ARG A 336 12.64 -0.97 -6.34
C ARG A 336 13.52 0.10 -5.68
N LEU A 337 14.62 -0.33 -5.08
CA LEU A 337 15.60 0.53 -4.43
C LEU A 337 16.94 0.43 -5.16
N ALA A 338 17.61 1.56 -5.30
CA ALA A 338 18.96 1.61 -5.84
C ALA A 338 19.98 1.22 -4.76
N GLY A 339 21.12 0.68 -5.20
CA GLY A 339 22.28 0.36 -4.36
C GLY A 339 22.52 -1.14 -4.17
N GLY A 340 23.82 -1.48 -4.07
CA GLY A 340 24.31 -2.85 -4.05
C GLY A 340 24.37 -3.49 -5.44
N GLN A 341 25.38 -4.34 -5.63
CA GLN A 341 25.49 -5.17 -6.82
C GLN A 341 24.55 -6.37 -6.66
N VAL A 342 23.68 -6.61 -7.61
CA VAL A 342 22.75 -7.74 -7.64
C VAL A 342 23.04 -8.59 -8.87
N VAL A 343 23.42 -9.85 -8.63
CA VAL A 343 23.72 -10.83 -9.67
C VAL A 343 22.72 -11.98 -9.58
N LEU A 344 22.11 -12.33 -10.70
CA LEU A 344 21.21 -13.47 -10.85
C LEU A 344 21.87 -14.51 -11.75
N GLY A 345 22.35 -15.63 -11.18
CA GLY A 345 23.24 -16.54 -11.86
C GLY A 345 24.52 -15.82 -12.28
N ASP A 346 24.77 -15.73 -13.59
CA ASP A 346 25.94 -15.02 -14.15
C ASP A 346 25.61 -13.57 -14.59
N ALA A 347 24.36 -13.13 -14.49
CA ALA A 347 23.90 -11.83 -15.00
C ALA A 347 23.88 -10.76 -13.92
N ASP A 348 24.60 -9.67 -14.09
CA ASP A 348 24.45 -8.45 -13.28
C ASP A 348 23.19 -7.69 -13.70
N VAL A 349 22.21 -7.65 -12.79
CA VAL A 349 20.92 -6.99 -12.99
C VAL A 349 20.80 -5.65 -12.25
N SER A 350 21.87 -5.16 -11.65
CA SER A 350 21.89 -3.96 -10.80
C SER A 350 21.30 -2.73 -11.49
N ALA A 351 21.65 -2.51 -12.76
CA ALA A 351 21.18 -1.38 -13.56
C ALA A 351 19.79 -1.60 -14.20
N LEU A 352 19.26 -2.85 -14.18
CA LEU A 352 17.99 -3.16 -14.82
C LEU A 352 16.80 -2.65 -13.98
N PRO A 353 15.77 -2.09 -14.63
CA PRO A 353 14.54 -1.73 -13.96
C PRO A 353 13.77 -2.99 -13.49
N PRO A 354 12.89 -2.91 -12.47
CA PRO A 354 12.21 -4.05 -11.87
C PRO A 354 11.57 -5.02 -12.88
N HIS A 355 10.85 -4.48 -13.86
CA HIS A 355 10.13 -5.28 -14.86
C HIS A 355 11.01 -6.07 -15.83
N ARG A 356 12.33 -5.85 -15.83
CA ARG A 356 13.30 -6.59 -16.67
C ARG A 356 14.19 -7.55 -15.89
N ARG A 357 14.09 -7.56 -14.55
CA ARG A 357 14.93 -8.42 -13.70
C ARG A 357 14.47 -9.88 -13.63
N GLY A 358 13.22 -10.18 -14.01
CA GLY A 358 12.65 -11.52 -13.86
C GLY A 358 12.38 -11.92 -12.39
N VAL A 359 12.35 -10.94 -11.50
CA VAL A 359 12.12 -11.13 -10.06
C VAL A 359 10.70 -10.68 -9.71
N VAL A 360 9.93 -11.52 -9.05
CA VAL A 360 8.62 -11.17 -8.51
C VAL A 360 8.72 -10.89 -7.02
N VAL A 361 8.16 -9.76 -6.60
CA VAL A 361 8.11 -9.34 -5.20
C VAL A 361 6.66 -9.28 -4.75
N VAL A 362 6.30 -10.07 -3.75
CA VAL A 362 5.02 -9.97 -3.03
C VAL A 362 5.32 -9.30 -1.69
N THR A 363 4.73 -8.14 -1.47
CA THR A 363 4.98 -7.28 -0.31
C THR A 363 3.87 -7.41 0.71
N GLN A 364 4.12 -6.97 1.92
CA GLN A 364 3.17 -6.94 3.03
C GLN A 364 1.87 -6.20 2.65
N GLN A 365 1.98 -5.08 1.93
CA GLN A 365 0.82 -4.44 1.33
C GLN A 365 0.53 -5.06 -0.04
N PRO A 366 -0.71 -5.55 -0.29
CA PRO A 366 -1.03 -6.34 -1.49
C PRO A 366 -0.79 -5.67 -2.85
N GLY A 367 -0.75 -4.34 -2.93
CA GLY A 367 -0.47 -3.58 -4.16
C GLY A 367 -1.39 -3.94 -5.34
N LEU A 368 -2.65 -4.27 -5.07
CA LEU A 368 -3.62 -4.64 -6.09
C LEU A 368 -4.22 -3.40 -6.78
N PRO A 369 -4.52 -3.46 -8.09
CA PRO A 369 -5.16 -2.36 -8.79
C PRO A 369 -6.60 -2.15 -8.28
N PRO A 370 -6.93 -1.00 -7.64
CA PRO A 370 -8.15 -0.86 -6.83
C PRO A 370 -9.45 -0.98 -7.63
N PHE A 371 -9.47 -0.56 -8.89
CA PHE A 371 -10.68 -0.60 -9.74
C PHE A 371 -10.83 -1.88 -10.57
N ALA A 372 -9.79 -2.72 -10.62
CA ALA A 372 -9.86 -4.01 -11.30
C ALA A 372 -10.62 -5.02 -10.44
N THR A 373 -11.33 -5.94 -11.09
CA THR A 373 -11.80 -7.16 -10.44
C THR A 373 -10.63 -8.11 -10.21
N VAL A 374 -10.76 -9.05 -9.29
CA VAL A 374 -9.74 -10.07 -9.02
C VAL A 374 -9.36 -10.82 -10.31
N ALA A 375 -10.35 -11.22 -11.11
CA ALA A 375 -10.10 -11.86 -12.41
C ALA A 375 -9.30 -10.96 -13.36
N GLN A 376 -9.64 -9.67 -13.44
CA GLN A 376 -8.89 -8.71 -14.25
C GLN A 376 -7.46 -8.50 -13.74
N ALA A 377 -7.27 -8.43 -12.41
CA ALA A 377 -5.95 -8.27 -11.81
C ALA A 377 -5.01 -9.45 -12.14
N LEU A 378 -5.54 -10.68 -12.17
CA LEU A 378 -4.79 -11.85 -12.61
C LEU A 378 -4.55 -11.84 -14.13
N THR A 379 -5.57 -11.50 -14.92
CA THR A 379 -5.44 -11.46 -16.38
C THR A 379 -4.44 -10.41 -16.88
N MET A 380 -4.24 -9.33 -16.13
CA MET A 380 -3.18 -8.35 -16.42
C MET A 380 -1.78 -8.99 -16.44
N VAL A 381 -1.57 -10.04 -15.63
CA VAL A 381 -0.30 -10.76 -15.50
C VAL A 381 -0.24 -11.93 -16.47
N THR A 382 -1.24 -12.80 -16.43
CA THR A 382 -1.26 -14.04 -17.23
C THR A 382 -1.43 -13.77 -18.72
N ARG A 383 -2.08 -12.65 -19.10
CA ARG A 383 -2.54 -12.31 -20.47
C ARG A 383 -3.48 -13.37 -21.07
N ASP A 384 -4.02 -14.25 -20.23
CA ASP A 384 -4.88 -15.36 -20.57
C ASP A 384 -6.02 -15.45 -19.56
N SER A 385 -7.25 -15.25 -20.01
CA SER A 385 -8.45 -15.27 -19.16
C SER A 385 -8.79 -16.68 -18.67
N ASP A 386 -8.51 -17.71 -19.49
CA ASP A 386 -8.81 -19.10 -19.12
C ASP A 386 -7.84 -19.62 -18.08
N ARG A 387 -6.56 -19.26 -18.22
CA ARG A 387 -5.55 -19.55 -17.22
C ARG A 387 -5.85 -18.81 -15.91
N SER A 388 -6.26 -17.54 -15.96
CA SER A 388 -6.67 -16.76 -14.78
C SER A 388 -7.85 -17.42 -14.06
N ARG A 389 -8.83 -17.93 -14.80
CA ARG A 389 -9.99 -18.63 -14.24
C ARG A 389 -9.58 -19.94 -13.56
N ARG A 390 -8.70 -20.73 -14.19
CA ARG A 390 -8.16 -21.97 -13.59
C ARG A 390 -7.36 -21.68 -12.32
N LEU A 391 -6.54 -20.63 -12.31
CA LEU A 391 -5.80 -20.19 -11.11
C LEU A 391 -6.73 -19.81 -9.96
N LEU A 392 -7.81 -19.07 -10.24
CA LEU A 392 -8.80 -18.69 -9.24
C LEU A 392 -9.56 -19.91 -8.70
N ALA A 393 -9.91 -20.87 -9.57
CA ALA A 393 -10.55 -22.10 -9.14
C ALA A 393 -9.61 -22.93 -8.24
N ALA A 394 -8.38 -23.17 -8.69
CA ALA A 394 -7.40 -23.94 -7.94
C ALA A 394 -6.98 -23.28 -6.60
N SER A 395 -7.01 -21.95 -6.51
CA SER A 395 -6.70 -21.22 -5.28
C SER A 395 -7.89 -21.05 -4.33
N GLY A 396 -9.05 -21.57 -4.66
CA GLY A 396 -10.28 -21.39 -3.87
C GLY A 396 -10.83 -19.95 -3.89
N LEU A 397 -10.31 -19.09 -4.78
CA LEU A 397 -10.68 -17.67 -4.89
C LEU A 397 -11.72 -17.39 -5.98
N GLN A 398 -12.33 -18.43 -6.56
CA GLN A 398 -13.24 -18.30 -7.71
C GLN A 398 -14.44 -17.40 -7.41
N GLU A 399 -14.99 -17.46 -6.20
CA GLU A 399 -16.10 -16.60 -5.79
C GLU A 399 -15.73 -15.11 -5.75
N LEU A 400 -14.44 -14.80 -5.59
CA LEU A 400 -13.93 -13.44 -5.58
C LEU A 400 -13.67 -12.90 -6.98
N ALA A 401 -13.76 -13.71 -8.06
CA ALA A 401 -13.38 -13.35 -9.42
C ALA A 401 -13.98 -12.02 -9.91
N GLY A 402 -15.28 -11.80 -9.62
CA GLY A 402 -16.01 -10.58 -9.98
C GLY A 402 -15.91 -9.45 -8.96
N VAL A 403 -15.25 -9.66 -7.81
CA VAL A 403 -15.11 -8.65 -6.76
C VAL A 403 -13.99 -7.69 -7.13
N ARG A 404 -14.19 -6.39 -6.91
CA ARG A 404 -13.13 -5.39 -7.11
C ARG A 404 -12.08 -5.50 -6.01
N CYS A 405 -10.82 -5.23 -6.36
CA CYS A 405 -9.70 -5.34 -5.44
C CYS A 405 -9.81 -4.39 -4.22
N ASP A 406 -10.42 -3.20 -4.40
CA ASP A 406 -10.66 -2.25 -3.31
C ASP A 406 -11.78 -2.68 -2.32
N ARG A 407 -12.41 -3.83 -2.54
CA ARG A 407 -13.48 -4.39 -1.69
C ARG A 407 -13.08 -5.65 -0.95
N LEU A 408 -11.86 -6.12 -1.15
CA LEU A 408 -11.34 -7.30 -0.48
C LEU A 408 -11.01 -6.97 0.98
N SER A 409 -11.20 -7.94 1.88
CA SER A 409 -10.59 -7.86 3.20
C SER A 409 -9.06 -7.93 3.10
N GLY A 410 -8.34 -7.50 4.14
CA GLY A 410 -6.87 -7.56 4.14
C GLY A 410 -6.34 -8.96 3.84
N GLY A 411 -6.89 -9.99 4.47
CA GLY A 411 -6.51 -11.39 4.22
C GLY A 411 -6.86 -11.87 2.81
N GLN A 412 -8.04 -11.51 2.26
CA GLN A 412 -8.39 -11.82 0.88
C GLN A 412 -7.45 -11.13 -0.12
N ALA A 413 -7.12 -9.86 0.14
CA ALA A 413 -6.21 -9.10 -0.70
C ALA A 413 -4.79 -9.70 -0.70
N ALA A 414 -4.28 -10.14 0.45
CA ALA A 414 -2.99 -10.82 0.57
C ALA A 414 -2.97 -12.13 -0.24
N GLN A 415 -4.02 -12.96 -0.14
CA GLN A 415 -4.14 -14.21 -0.91
C GLN A 415 -4.20 -13.94 -2.42
N VAL A 416 -4.98 -12.96 -2.85
CA VAL A 416 -5.04 -12.55 -4.27
C VAL A 416 -3.70 -12.03 -4.77
N ALA A 417 -2.98 -11.24 -3.96
CA ALA A 417 -1.66 -10.72 -4.32
C ALA A 417 -0.64 -11.85 -4.48
N LEU A 418 -0.68 -12.86 -3.60
CA LEU A 418 0.18 -14.04 -3.67
C LEU A 418 -0.10 -14.84 -4.96
N VAL A 419 -1.36 -15.18 -5.26
CA VAL A 419 -1.74 -15.87 -6.50
C VAL A 419 -1.35 -15.05 -7.73
N ARG A 420 -1.54 -13.73 -7.69
CA ARG A 420 -1.13 -12.82 -8.78
C ARG A 420 0.39 -12.86 -9.00
N GLY A 421 1.18 -12.83 -7.94
CA GLY A 421 2.64 -12.95 -8.02
C GLY A 421 3.06 -14.30 -8.61
N LEU A 422 2.49 -15.39 -8.12
CA LEU A 422 2.76 -16.75 -8.61
C LEU A 422 2.32 -16.96 -10.06
N SER A 423 1.25 -16.29 -10.49
CA SER A 423 0.74 -16.36 -11.86
C SER A 423 1.74 -15.86 -12.92
N ALA A 424 2.71 -15.04 -12.53
CA ALA A 424 3.82 -14.61 -13.39
C ALA A 424 4.83 -15.73 -13.67
N ARG A 425 4.75 -16.90 -12.99
CA ARG A 425 5.65 -18.05 -13.12
C ARG A 425 7.13 -17.70 -12.87
N PRO A 426 7.46 -16.97 -11.76
CA PRO A 426 8.81 -16.48 -11.55
C PRO A 426 9.79 -17.61 -11.25
N ALA A 427 11.03 -17.47 -11.72
CA ALA A 427 12.18 -18.25 -11.27
C ALA A 427 12.74 -17.73 -9.94
N VAL A 428 12.58 -16.43 -9.67
CA VAL A 428 12.96 -15.76 -8.42
C VAL A 428 11.73 -15.14 -7.76
N LEU A 429 11.45 -15.53 -6.52
CA LEU A 429 10.28 -15.08 -5.75
C LEU A 429 10.72 -14.48 -4.42
N LEU A 430 10.35 -13.23 -4.18
CA LEU A 430 10.60 -12.52 -2.92
C LEU A 430 9.25 -12.31 -2.22
N LEU A 431 9.17 -12.79 -0.98
CA LEU A 431 7.96 -12.75 -0.16
C LEU A 431 8.25 -11.93 1.11
N ASP A 432 7.58 -10.79 1.27
CA ASP A 432 7.69 -9.93 2.45
C ASP A 432 6.41 -10.03 3.27
N GLU A 433 6.44 -10.84 4.33
CA GLU A 433 5.32 -11.12 5.23
C GLU A 433 4.01 -11.53 4.51
N PRO A 434 4.05 -12.52 3.61
CA PRO A 434 2.94 -12.80 2.70
C PRO A 434 1.65 -13.25 3.38
N LEU A 435 1.72 -13.78 4.61
CA LEU A 435 0.59 -14.32 5.35
C LEU A 435 0.21 -13.49 6.60
N ALA A 436 0.86 -12.35 6.86
CA ALA A 436 0.64 -11.56 8.08
C ALA A 436 -0.82 -11.08 8.28
N ALA A 437 -1.54 -10.84 7.18
CA ALA A 437 -2.95 -10.41 7.22
C ALA A 437 -3.97 -11.56 7.10
N VAL A 438 -3.49 -12.81 7.02
CA VAL A 438 -4.32 -14.00 6.79
C VAL A 438 -4.67 -14.65 8.12
N ASP A 439 -5.92 -15.10 8.31
CA ASP A 439 -6.32 -15.80 9.52
C ASP A 439 -5.57 -17.14 9.69
N SER A 440 -5.49 -17.65 10.92
CA SER A 440 -4.68 -18.82 11.27
C SER A 440 -5.05 -20.10 10.50
N ALA A 441 -6.33 -20.31 10.21
CA ALA A 441 -6.82 -21.49 9.49
C ALA A 441 -6.44 -21.41 7.99
N ALA A 442 -6.60 -20.24 7.38
CA ALA A 442 -6.17 -20.01 6.02
C ALA A 442 -4.63 -20.00 5.91
N ALA A 443 -3.91 -19.40 6.87
CA ALA A 443 -2.45 -19.37 6.89
C ALA A 443 -1.84 -20.79 6.86
N HIS A 444 -2.44 -21.76 7.58
CA HIS A 444 -1.98 -23.15 7.52
C HIS A 444 -2.06 -23.73 6.08
N ARG A 445 -3.18 -23.52 5.39
CA ARG A 445 -3.38 -23.98 4.00
C ARG A 445 -2.38 -23.32 3.04
N TRP A 446 -2.17 -22.02 3.19
CA TRP A 446 -1.23 -21.27 2.35
C TRP A 446 0.24 -21.63 2.63
N ARG A 447 0.61 -21.94 3.89
CA ARG A 447 1.94 -22.50 4.20
C ARG A 447 2.17 -23.84 3.49
N THR A 448 1.18 -24.74 3.50
CA THR A 448 1.23 -26.02 2.78
C THR A 448 1.41 -25.79 1.28
N LEU A 449 0.65 -24.85 0.70
CA LEU A 449 0.80 -24.49 -0.70
C LEU A 449 2.21 -23.93 -1.00
N LEU A 450 2.68 -22.96 -0.24
CA LEU A 450 4.01 -22.36 -0.46
C LEU A 450 5.09 -23.43 -0.41
N ARG A 451 5.04 -24.35 0.54
CA ARG A 451 5.95 -25.49 0.62
C ARG A 451 5.94 -26.36 -0.64
N ALA A 452 4.77 -26.54 -1.23
CA ALA A 452 4.60 -27.38 -2.41
C ALA A 452 5.05 -26.72 -3.72
N ILE A 453 4.92 -25.39 -3.84
CA ILE A 453 5.17 -24.65 -5.09
C ILE A 453 6.54 -23.97 -5.15
N THR A 454 7.23 -23.80 -4.02
CA THR A 454 8.56 -23.17 -3.97
C THR A 454 9.70 -24.02 -4.51
N PRO A 455 9.68 -25.37 -4.52
CA PRO A 455 10.72 -26.15 -5.18
C PRO A 455 10.90 -25.75 -6.64
N GLY A 456 12.15 -25.64 -7.09
CA GLY A 456 12.50 -25.24 -8.45
C GLY A 456 12.54 -23.73 -8.69
N ARG A 457 12.37 -22.91 -7.64
CA ARG A 457 12.60 -21.44 -7.67
C ARG A 457 13.47 -20.99 -6.51
N THR A 458 14.24 -19.93 -6.75
CA THR A 458 14.97 -19.27 -5.68
C THR A 458 14.02 -18.34 -4.95
N THR A 459 13.76 -18.65 -3.67
CA THR A 459 12.77 -17.91 -2.89
C THR A 459 13.42 -17.32 -1.65
N ILE A 460 13.21 -16.03 -1.41
CA ILE A 460 13.54 -15.35 -0.15
C ILE A 460 12.24 -15.02 0.56
N LEU A 461 12.08 -15.53 1.79
CA LEU A 461 10.90 -15.34 2.63
C LEU A 461 11.26 -14.49 3.84
N VAL A 462 10.66 -13.33 3.99
CA VAL A 462 10.64 -12.57 5.25
C VAL A 462 9.39 -12.95 6.01
N SER A 463 9.54 -13.41 7.24
CA SER A 463 8.43 -13.70 8.15
C SER A 463 8.83 -13.48 9.60
N HIS A 464 7.85 -13.06 10.40
CA HIS A 464 7.95 -12.98 11.86
C HIS A 464 7.32 -14.19 12.57
N ASP A 465 6.77 -15.15 11.81
CA ASP A 465 6.19 -16.38 12.34
C ASP A 465 7.23 -17.53 12.27
N PRO A 466 7.76 -18.02 13.42
CA PRO A 466 8.70 -19.13 13.45
C PRO A 466 8.15 -20.41 12.79
N LEU A 467 6.83 -20.65 12.88
CA LEU A 467 6.18 -21.80 12.26
C LEU A 467 6.18 -21.71 10.73
N GLU A 468 5.99 -20.50 10.19
CA GLU A 468 6.09 -20.26 8.76
C GLU A 468 7.52 -20.53 8.27
N VAL A 469 8.52 -19.96 8.95
CA VAL A 469 9.94 -20.17 8.63
C VAL A 469 10.32 -21.64 8.71
N ALA A 470 10.01 -22.33 9.80
CA ALA A 470 10.36 -23.73 10.00
C ALA A 470 9.67 -24.67 8.98
N SER A 471 8.45 -24.34 8.54
CA SER A 471 7.69 -25.20 7.64
C SER A 471 8.04 -25.04 6.16
N ILE A 472 8.54 -23.86 5.76
CA ILE A 472 8.74 -23.51 4.33
C ILE A 472 10.23 -23.44 3.98
N SER A 473 11.07 -22.93 4.90
CA SER A 473 12.45 -22.57 4.59
C SER A 473 13.43 -23.72 4.91
N LYS A 474 14.39 -23.91 4.01
CA LYS A 474 15.51 -24.82 4.23
C LYS A 474 16.66 -24.14 4.96
N ASN A 475 16.94 -22.88 4.61
CA ASN A 475 18.01 -22.07 5.16
C ASN A 475 17.45 -20.82 5.82
N ILE A 476 18.17 -20.26 6.78
CA ILE A 476 17.88 -18.98 7.42
C ILE A 476 19.09 -18.08 7.29
N ALA A 477 18.86 -16.86 6.82
CA ALA A 477 19.81 -15.76 6.87
C ALA A 477 19.35 -14.75 7.94
N VAL A 478 20.22 -14.46 8.88
CA VAL A 478 19.95 -13.53 9.98
C VAL A 478 20.53 -12.18 9.63
N LEU A 479 19.66 -11.18 9.51
CA LEU A 479 20.03 -9.81 9.16
C LEU A 479 20.03 -8.92 10.41
N ASP A 480 21.14 -8.24 10.66
CA ASP A 480 21.24 -7.18 11.66
C ASP A 480 21.95 -5.96 11.06
N ARG A 481 21.35 -4.76 11.26
CA ARG A 481 21.89 -3.46 10.79
C ARG A 481 22.33 -3.42 9.33
N GLY A 482 21.65 -4.19 8.47
CA GLY A 482 21.93 -4.25 7.03
C GLY A 482 22.97 -5.28 6.61
N GLU A 483 23.55 -6.03 7.55
CA GLU A 483 24.52 -7.09 7.31
C GLU A 483 23.96 -8.46 7.72
N VAL A 484 24.32 -9.52 6.99
CA VAL A 484 23.97 -10.89 7.36
C VAL A 484 24.99 -11.42 8.36
N THR A 485 24.53 -11.63 9.59
CA THR A 485 25.37 -12.07 10.71
C THR A 485 25.46 -13.58 10.82
N ALA A 486 24.49 -14.32 10.26
CA ALA A 486 24.52 -15.79 10.17
C ALA A 486 23.72 -16.25 8.95
N HIS A 487 24.17 -17.32 8.30
CA HIS A 487 23.46 -17.94 7.18
C HIS A 487 23.73 -19.44 7.19
N ASP A 488 22.75 -20.22 7.62
CA ASP A 488 22.90 -21.67 7.80
C ASP A 488 21.56 -22.41 7.60
N ASP A 489 21.60 -23.73 7.73
CA ASP A 489 20.41 -24.57 7.70
C ASP A 489 19.42 -24.17 8.80
N ALA A 490 18.13 -24.17 8.50
CA ALA A 490 17.10 -23.78 9.45
C ALA A 490 17.16 -24.61 10.73
N SER A 491 17.44 -25.92 10.63
CA SER A 491 17.58 -26.79 11.79
C SER A 491 18.72 -26.37 12.72
N THR A 492 19.85 -25.93 12.17
CA THR A 492 21.02 -25.45 12.95
C THR A 492 20.68 -24.14 13.66
N ILE A 493 20.11 -23.16 12.94
CA ILE A 493 19.73 -21.85 13.50
C ILE A 493 18.65 -21.98 14.59
N PHE A 494 17.68 -22.89 14.42
CA PHE A 494 16.67 -23.18 15.45
C PHE A 494 17.26 -23.91 16.65
N ARG A 495 18.29 -24.73 16.46
CA ARG A 495 18.95 -25.48 17.54
C ARG A 495 19.95 -24.61 18.30
N ILE A 496 20.75 -23.82 17.61
CA ILE A 496 21.79 -22.95 18.16
C ILE A 496 21.55 -21.51 17.70
N PRO A 497 20.70 -20.74 18.41
CA PRO A 497 20.43 -19.37 18.03
C PRO A 497 21.70 -18.51 18.03
N PRO A 498 22.09 -17.88 16.89
CA PRO A 498 23.37 -17.16 16.81
C PRO A 498 23.38 -15.86 17.63
N ASN A 499 22.21 -15.28 17.90
CA ASN A 499 22.08 -14.05 18.67
C ASN A 499 20.79 -14.03 19.52
N PRO A 500 20.62 -13.06 20.45
CA PRO A 500 19.44 -12.98 21.32
C PRO A 500 18.13 -12.82 20.57
N PHE A 501 18.13 -12.09 19.43
CA PHE A 501 16.93 -11.93 18.61
C PHE A 501 16.44 -13.29 18.09
N VAL A 502 17.33 -14.11 17.54
CA VAL A 502 16.96 -15.43 17.02
C VAL A 502 16.53 -16.36 18.16
N ALA A 503 17.13 -16.26 19.33
CA ALA A 503 16.71 -17.02 20.50
C ALA A 503 15.24 -16.70 20.85
N THR A 504 14.89 -15.41 20.96
CA THR A 504 13.51 -14.97 21.19
C THR A 504 12.58 -15.41 20.06
N PHE A 505 13.02 -15.25 18.80
CA PHE A 505 12.26 -15.65 17.62
C PHE A 505 11.95 -17.14 17.60
N THR A 506 12.91 -17.98 17.98
CA THR A 506 12.74 -19.45 18.02
C THR A 506 12.06 -19.94 19.31
N GLY A 507 11.77 -19.02 20.24
CA GLY A 507 11.19 -19.34 21.54
C GLY A 507 12.15 -20.14 22.42
N ARG A 508 13.45 -19.86 22.40
CA ARG A 508 14.49 -20.50 23.21
C ARG A 508 15.22 -19.49 24.07
N ASN A 509 15.71 -19.92 25.20
CA ASN A 509 16.63 -19.15 26.02
C ASN A 509 18.07 -19.44 25.59
N ARG A 510 18.86 -18.37 25.48
CA ARG A 510 20.28 -18.41 25.12
C ARG A 510 21.07 -17.69 26.20
N LEU A 511 21.92 -18.47 26.92
CA LEU A 511 22.77 -17.96 27.97
C LEU A 511 24.24 -18.11 27.53
N MET A 512 25.00 -17.03 27.60
CA MET A 512 26.43 -17.04 27.26
C MET A 512 27.27 -17.15 28.52
N GLY A 513 28.38 -17.86 28.43
CA GLY A 513 29.27 -17.96 29.54
C GLY A 513 30.57 -18.65 29.19
N THR A 514 31.50 -18.58 30.12
CA THR A 514 32.82 -19.22 30.03
C THR A 514 32.78 -20.59 30.73
N VAL A 515 33.30 -21.60 30.08
CA VAL A 515 33.39 -22.97 30.64
C VAL A 515 34.26 -22.94 31.89
N HIS A 516 33.66 -23.28 33.03
CA HIS A 516 34.37 -23.35 34.32
C HIS A 516 34.88 -24.76 34.64
N THR A 517 34.04 -25.80 34.45
CA THR A 517 34.43 -27.19 34.69
C THR A 517 33.89 -28.09 33.60
N THR A 518 34.72 -29.08 33.21
CA THR A 518 34.35 -30.11 32.26
C THR A 518 34.33 -31.47 32.96
N GLY A 519 33.12 -32.08 33.05
CA GLY A 519 32.90 -33.41 33.56
C GLY A 519 32.61 -34.42 32.45
N LYS A 520 32.50 -35.71 32.79
CA LYS A 520 32.19 -36.76 31.81
C LYS A 520 30.81 -36.64 31.18
N GLU A 521 29.83 -36.18 31.93
CA GLU A 521 28.43 -36.10 31.48
C GLU A 521 27.90 -34.64 31.40
N PHE A 522 28.47 -33.74 32.18
CA PHE A 522 28.02 -32.36 32.30
C PHE A 522 29.18 -31.38 32.25
N VAL A 523 28.90 -30.22 31.71
CA VAL A 523 29.78 -29.05 31.70
C VAL A 523 29.08 -27.94 32.48
N THR A 524 29.86 -27.14 33.22
CA THR A 524 29.34 -25.97 33.93
C THR A 524 29.95 -24.71 33.35
N LEU A 525 29.08 -23.73 33.02
CA LEU A 525 29.47 -22.39 32.60
C LEU A 525 29.33 -21.42 33.76
N HIS A 526 30.19 -20.42 33.79
CA HIS A 526 29.95 -19.16 34.48
C HIS A 526 29.35 -18.18 33.47
N LEU A 527 28.18 -17.59 33.77
CA LEU A 527 27.58 -16.61 32.89
C LEU A 527 28.45 -15.36 32.81
N ASP A 528 28.61 -14.83 31.60
CA ASP A 528 29.33 -13.58 31.34
C ASP A 528 28.45 -12.37 31.74
N ASP A 529 29.10 -11.25 32.10
CA ASP A 529 28.45 -9.94 32.36
C ASP A 529 27.31 -9.98 33.40
N THR A 530 27.43 -10.77 34.47
CA THR A 530 26.42 -10.76 35.53
C THR A 530 26.71 -9.68 36.58
N ASP A 531 25.74 -8.80 36.83
CA ASP A 531 25.77 -7.82 37.94
C ASP A 531 25.57 -8.46 39.33
N HIS A 532 25.59 -9.80 39.41
CA HIS A 532 25.34 -10.53 40.64
C HIS A 532 26.64 -10.72 41.45
N PRO A 533 26.62 -10.54 42.77
CA PRO A 533 27.83 -10.64 43.62
C PRO A 533 28.52 -12.02 43.61
N SER A 534 27.80 -13.05 43.20
CA SER A 534 28.37 -14.41 42.99
C SER A 534 28.14 -14.83 41.53
N PRO A 535 29.09 -15.51 40.88
CA PRO A 535 28.93 -15.95 39.50
C PRO A 535 27.75 -16.93 39.40
N ILE A 536 26.83 -16.63 38.45
CA ILE A 536 25.70 -17.51 38.16
C ILE A 536 26.21 -18.67 37.32
N THR A 537 25.95 -19.90 37.76
CA THR A 537 26.42 -21.12 37.10
C THR A 537 25.30 -21.77 36.31
N VAL A 538 25.63 -22.26 35.11
CA VAL A 538 24.76 -23.05 34.25
C VAL A 538 25.39 -24.40 33.98
N THR A 539 24.74 -25.46 34.44
CA THR A 539 25.19 -26.86 34.23
C THR A 539 24.34 -27.53 33.17
N GLY A 540 24.95 -28.13 32.15
CA GLY A 540 24.23 -28.77 31.05
C GLY A 540 25.04 -29.85 30.35
N ILE A 541 24.44 -30.50 29.35
CA ILE A 541 25.04 -31.53 28.51
C ILE A 541 25.84 -30.86 27.39
N PRO A 542 27.12 -31.19 27.21
CA PRO A 542 27.91 -30.66 26.10
C PRO A 542 27.48 -31.28 24.75
N ASP A 543 27.31 -30.46 23.73
CA ASP A 543 27.12 -30.88 22.33
C ASP A 543 28.31 -30.36 21.50
N GLY A 544 29.42 -31.05 21.65
CA GLY A 544 30.72 -30.78 21.04
C GLY A 544 31.87 -30.73 22.04
N PRO A 545 33.11 -30.67 21.58
CA PRO A 545 34.28 -30.59 22.44
C PRO A 545 34.37 -29.21 23.10
N LEU A 546 34.43 -29.18 24.43
CA LEU A 546 34.54 -27.98 25.23
C LEU A 546 35.73 -28.15 26.22
N ARG A 547 36.50 -27.08 26.42
CA ARG A 547 37.61 -27.02 27.36
C ARG A 547 37.36 -25.92 28.39
N GLU A 548 37.94 -26.04 29.55
CA GLU A 548 37.93 -24.97 30.56
C GLU A 548 38.51 -23.69 29.98
N GLY A 549 37.80 -22.57 30.16
CA GLY A 549 38.12 -21.27 29.58
C GLY A 549 37.51 -20.99 28.20
N ASP A 550 36.90 -21.98 27.53
CA ASP A 550 36.24 -21.75 26.25
C ASP A 550 34.92 -20.92 26.44
N GLN A 551 34.63 -20.07 25.49
CA GLN A 551 33.32 -19.41 25.41
C GLN A 551 32.28 -20.39 24.89
N ALA A 552 31.13 -20.47 25.55
CA ALA A 552 30.07 -21.40 25.19
C ALA A 552 28.67 -20.81 25.36
N ILE A 553 27.71 -21.44 24.69
CA ILE A 553 26.32 -21.03 24.67
C ILE A 553 25.48 -22.16 25.27
N ALA A 554 24.77 -21.87 26.37
CA ALA A 554 23.77 -22.78 26.90
C ALA A 554 22.39 -22.40 26.30
N VAL A 555 21.69 -23.40 25.76
CA VAL A 555 20.35 -23.29 25.19
C VAL A 555 19.39 -24.12 26.03
N VAL A 556 18.27 -23.50 26.43
CA VAL A 556 17.24 -24.14 27.25
C VAL A 556 15.82 -23.74 26.77
N GLU A 557 14.92 -24.71 26.77
CA GLU A 557 13.52 -24.47 26.38
C GLU A 557 12.74 -23.86 27.54
N PRO A 558 11.90 -22.82 27.30
CA PRO A 558 11.10 -22.16 28.33
C PRO A 558 10.17 -23.10 29.10
N LEU A 559 9.65 -24.15 28.43
CA LEU A 559 8.79 -25.18 29.05
C LEU A 559 9.52 -26.07 30.06
N SER A 560 10.86 -26.16 29.97
CA SER A 560 11.67 -26.98 30.87
C SER A 560 12.12 -26.25 32.14
N LEU A 561 11.74 -24.96 32.25
CA LEU A 561 12.04 -24.09 33.37
C LEU A 561 10.89 -24.07 34.38
N THR A 562 11.21 -24.09 35.66
CA THR A 562 10.26 -23.96 36.77
C THR A 562 10.53 -22.69 37.54
N LEU A 563 9.48 -21.94 37.88
CA LEU A 563 9.58 -20.76 38.74
C LEU A 563 9.22 -21.14 40.18
N GLN A 564 10.05 -20.70 41.13
CA GLN A 564 9.84 -20.89 42.56
C GLN A 564 10.08 -19.59 43.32
N LEU A 565 9.41 -19.42 44.46
CA LEU A 565 9.73 -18.33 45.37
C LEU A 565 11.01 -18.66 46.15
N PRO A 566 11.83 -17.66 46.51
CA PRO A 566 13.09 -17.90 47.23
C PRO A 566 12.95 -18.72 48.53
N GLU A 567 11.79 -18.60 49.19
CA GLU A 567 11.46 -19.30 50.43
C GLU A 567 11.03 -20.78 50.23
N GLN A 568 10.75 -21.19 48.99
CA GLN A 568 10.19 -22.50 48.66
C GLN A 568 11.16 -23.43 47.92
N VAL A 569 12.43 -23.06 47.84
CA VAL A 569 13.44 -23.90 47.16
C VAL A 569 13.64 -25.17 47.98
N SER A 570 13.11 -26.27 47.46
CA SER A 570 13.34 -27.60 48.01
C SER A 570 14.59 -28.23 47.41
N GLU A 571 15.20 -29.23 48.10
CA GLU A 571 16.25 -30.09 47.55
C GLU A 571 15.66 -30.93 46.41
N GLU A 572 15.65 -30.39 45.19
CA GLU A 572 15.19 -31.08 43.99
C GLU A 572 16.36 -31.64 43.17
N SER A 573 16.03 -32.49 42.19
CA SER A 573 17.02 -33.05 41.24
C SER A 573 17.51 -32.00 40.21
N ALA A 574 17.02 -30.77 40.26
CA ALA A 574 17.49 -29.64 39.45
C ALA A 574 18.86 -29.20 39.92
N ARG A 575 19.85 -29.12 39.04
CA ARG A 575 21.22 -28.65 39.35
C ARG A 575 21.40 -27.16 39.11
N ASN A 576 20.46 -26.55 38.37
CA ASN A 576 20.48 -25.14 38.04
C ASN A 576 19.43 -24.43 38.89
N HIS A 577 19.86 -23.40 39.61
CA HIS A 577 19.01 -22.49 40.39
C HIS A 577 19.51 -21.07 40.13
N TRP A 578 18.75 -20.33 39.31
CA TRP A 578 19.14 -18.99 38.90
C TRP A 578 18.27 -17.97 39.60
N PRO A 579 18.82 -17.18 40.52
CA PRO A 579 18.08 -16.08 41.12
C PRO A 579 17.84 -14.98 40.08
N GLY A 580 16.66 -14.40 40.09
CA GLY A 580 16.31 -13.33 39.15
C GLY A 580 15.09 -12.56 39.57
N ARG A 581 14.80 -11.49 38.82
CA ARG A 581 13.67 -10.61 39.05
C ARG A 581 12.75 -10.58 37.83
N ILE A 582 11.45 -10.70 38.04
CA ILE A 582 10.46 -10.65 36.95
C ILE A 582 10.43 -9.25 36.34
N THR A 583 10.64 -9.17 35.02
CA THR A 583 10.58 -7.91 34.23
C THR A 583 9.32 -7.78 33.41
N SER A 584 8.69 -8.88 32.99
CA SER A 584 7.43 -8.88 32.21
C SER A 584 6.62 -10.14 32.44
N ILE A 585 5.29 -10.00 32.44
CA ILE A 585 4.32 -11.10 32.47
C ILE A 585 3.32 -10.86 31.35
N GLU A 586 3.29 -11.77 30.37
CA GLU A 586 2.45 -11.65 29.18
C GLU A 586 1.66 -12.92 28.92
N ALA A 587 0.38 -12.80 28.52
CA ALA A 587 -0.40 -13.95 28.12
C ALA A 587 0.21 -14.63 26.87
N HIS A 588 0.37 -15.94 26.89
CA HIS A 588 0.86 -16.67 25.74
C HIS A 588 -0.22 -16.79 24.66
N TYR A 589 -0.01 -16.13 23.52
CA TYR A 589 -1.03 -15.91 22.48
C TYR A 589 -1.52 -17.19 21.78
N ASN A 590 -0.74 -18.28 21.77
CA ASN A 590 -1.01 -19.44 20.91
C ASN A 590 -1.73 -20.63 21.59
N SER A 591 -1.84 -20.70 22.91
CA SER A 591 -2.39 -21.86 23.60
C SER A 591 -3.56 -21.59 24.55
N GLY A 592 -3.83 -20.34 24.88
CA GLY A 592 -4.89 -19.96 25.84
C GLY A 592 -4.71 -20.45 27.29
N VAL A 593 -3.63 -21.19 27.59
CA VAL A 593 -3.38 -21.83 28.87
C VAL A 593 -2.04 -21.43 29.49
N GLY A 594 -1.11 -20.83 28.70
CA GLY A 594 0.22 -20.44 29.16
C GLY A 594 0.38 -18.94 29.37
N THR A 595 1.31 -18.57 30.24
CA THR A 595 1.77 -17.20 30.50
C THR A 595 3.28 -17.15 30.34
N ASN A 596 3.75 -16.21 29.52
CA ASN A 596 5.17 -15.92 29.37
C ASN A 596 5.61 -15.03 30.54
N VAL A 597 6.59 -15.49 31.30
CA VAL A 597 7.22 -14.71 32.38
C VAL A 597 8.67 -14.50 31.99
N ILE A 598 9.09 -13.25 31.82
CA ILE A 598 10.49 -12.88 31.56
C ILE A 598 11.13 -12.52 32.89
N VAL A 599 12.20 -13.23 33.20
CA VAL A 599 12.97 -13.03 34.43
C VAL A 599 14.38 -12.58 34.05
N ASP A 600 14.81 -11.49 34.64
CA ASP A 600 16.19 -11.02 34.51
C ASP A 600 17.10 -11.81 35.46
N VAL A 601 18.04 -12.54 34.89
CA VAL A 601 19.00 -13.35 35.58
C VAL A 601 20.39 -12.73 35.39
N GLY A 602 20.74 -11.80 36.29
CA GLY A 602 22.03 -11.11 36.24
C GLY A 602 22.29 -10.33 34.94
N GLY A 603 21.27 -9.61 34.40
CA GLY A 603 21.36 -8.87 33.17
C GLY A 603 20.94 -9.65 31.92
N THR A 604 20.72 -10.97 32.05
CA THR A 604 20.26 -11.82 30.92
C THR A 604 18.77 -12.14 31.06
N PRO A 605 17.90 -11.75 30.08
CA PRO A 605 16.48 -12.08 30.12
C PRO A 605 16.25 -13.55 29.82
N VAL A 606 15.58 -14.26 30.71
CA VAL A 606 15.20 -15.68 30.60
C VAL A 606 13.69 -15.81 30.54
N LEU A 607 13.18 -16.38 29.45
CA LEU A 607 11.76 -16.64 29.25
C LEU A 607 11.35 -17.96 29.93
N CYS A 608 10.38 -17.90 30.83
CA CYS A 608 9.75 -19.06 31.46
C CYS A 608 8.28 -19.14 30.99
N LEU A 609 7.83 -20.34 30.61
CA LEU A 609 6.44 -20.57 30.26
C LEU A 609 5.74 -21.29 31.42
N VAL A 610 4.83 -20.61 32.09
CA VAL A 610 4.07 -21.11 33.24
C VAL A 610 2.57 -21.09 32.99
N THR A 611 1.78 -21.76 33.81
CA THR A 611 0.32 -21.65 33.71
C THR A 611 -0.16 -20.33 34.33
N ALA A 612 -1.28 -19.79 33.82
CA ALA A 612 -1.91 -18.60 34.40
C ALA A 612 -2.27 -18.84 35.89
N GLN A 613 -2.61 -20.08 36.25
CA GLN A 613 -2.88 -20.48 37.61
C GLN A 613 -1.62 -20.38 38.50
N SER A 614 -0.45 -20.79 37.97
CA SER A 614 0.82 -20.67 38.71
C SER A 614 1.18 -19.22 39.01
N VAL A 615 0.90 -18.28 38.08
CA VAL A 615 1.10 -16.85 38.31
C VAL A 615 0.22 -16.35 39.46
N THR A 616 -1.03 -16.84 39.53
CA THR A 616 -1.97 -16.45 40.58
C THR A 616 -1.62 -17.09 41.93
N ASP A 617 -1.31 -18.41 41.94
CA ASP A 617 -1.02 -19.15 43.16
C ASP A 617 0.28 -18.70 43.85
N LEU A 618 1.27 -18.32 43.06
CA LEU A 618 2.56 -17.81 43.53
C LEU A 618 2.57 -16.28 43.71
N HIS A 619 1.45 -15.58 43.45
CA HIS A 619 1.33 -14.12 43.53
C HIS A 619 2.45 -13.38 42.79
N LEU A 620 2.75 -13.84 41.54
CA LEU A 620 3.83 -13.27 40.74
C LEU A 620 3.42 -11.94 40.12
N ASP A 621 4.22 -10.90 40.39
CA ASP A 621 4.10 -9.56 39.83
C ASP A 621 5.42 -9.12 39.18
N VAL A 622 5.35 -8.09 38.35
CA VAL A 622 6.56 -7.44 37.82
C VAL A 622 7.36 -6.87 38.99
N GLY A 623 8.64 -7.23 39.08
CA GLY A 623 9.53 -6.86 40.19
C GLY A 623 9.65 -7.93 41.26
N SER A 624 8.86 -9.01 41.27
CA SER A 624 9.00 -10.14 42.20
C SER A 624 10.36 -10.84 42.03
N GLU A 625 10.98 -11.19 43.14
CA GLU A 625 12.18 -12.02 43.17
C GLU A 625 11.79 -13.50 43.08
N VAL A 626 12.40 -14.21 42.17
CA VAL A 626 12.10 -15.62 41.89
C VAL A 626 13.39 -16.40 41.65
N ILE A 627 13.29 -17.71 41.80
CA ILE A 627 14.37 -18.64 41.42
C ILE A 627 13.89 -19.48 40.25
N ILE A 628 14.63 -19.46 39.16
CA ILE A 628 14.44 -20.35 38.01
C ILE A 628 15.17 -21.63 38.28
N SER A 629 14.47 -22.76 38.26
CA SER A 629 15.07 -24.09 38.41
C SER A 629 15.05 -24.85 37.08
N ALA A 630 16.18 -25.47 36.72
CA ALA A 630 16.28 -26.28 35.49
C ALA A 630 17.11 -27.57 35.76
N LYS A 631 16.64 -28.69 35.21
CA LYS A 631 17.44 -29.94 35.22
C LYS A 631 18.60 -29.80 34.23
N ALA A 632 19.81 -30.23 34.63
CA ALA A 632 20.98 -30.21 33.75
C ALA A 632 20.78 -30.96 32.42
N LEU A 633 19.93 -31.98 32.42
CA LEU A 633 19.56 -32.74 31.21
C LEU A 633 18.74 -31.91 30.18
N ASN A 634 18.12 -30.81 30.60
CA ASN A 634 17.31 -29.94 29.74
C ASN A 634 18.13 -28.74 29.20
N VAL A 635 19.37 -28.61 29.62
CA VAL A 635 20.28 -27.54 29.17
C VAL A 635 21.33 -28.15 28.25
N ILE A 636 21.42 -27.66 27.02
CA ILE A 636 22.44 -28.13 26.06
C ILE A 636 23.46 -27.01 25.88
N ILE A 637 24.74 -27.37 25.99
CA ILE A 637 25.85 -26.43 25.91
C ILE A 637 26.62 -26.65 24.61
N PHE A 638 26.71 -25.63 23.81
CA PHE A 638 27.40 -25.60 22.52
C PHE A 638 28.68 -24.77 22.62
N PRO A 639 29.75 -25.13 21.92
CA PRO A 639 30.89 -24.24 21.75
C PRO A 639 30.45 -22.99 20.99
N GLN A 640 30.97 -21.82 21.33
CA GLN A 640 30.76 -20.60 20.54
C GLN A 640 31.52 -20.78 19.22
N LEU A 641 30.78 -20.69 18.09
CA LEU A 641 31.32 -20.79 16.72
C LEU A 641 32.17 -19.58 16.36
#